data_89a240498140735fc4d1bdd05122f1bf
#
_entry.id   89a240498140735fc4d1bdd05122f1bf
#
_cell.length_a   1.000
_cell.length_b   1.000
_cell.length_c   1.000
_cell.angle_alpha   90.00
_cell.angle_beta   90.00
_cell.angle_gamma   90.00
#
_symmetry.space_group_name_H-M   'P 1'
#
loop_
_entity.id
_entity.type
_entity.pdbx_description
1 polymer ?
#
loop_
_entity_poly.entity_id
_entity_poly.type
_entity_poly.pdbx_seq_one_letter_code
_entity_poly.pdbx_strand_id
1 'polypeptide(L)'
;MKRNRILIFLTFLSICFLQSNNLLAQKQLSLKDIYASNTYSQKGYGPVRWMKDNEGYSTLENDREFGGTDIVRYDAKTNERKVLVSAKQLIPKNEKTALQISNYEWSGNDGKLLIFTNTRRVWRYNTRGDYWVLNLKTGNLQQVGKNVEATTLMFAKFSPDASKVAYVSKQNIYVEDLITGISKQLTHDGGANIINGTFDWVYEEELDDRDGFRWSPDGNYIAYWQSDTKNIGTFYLIDNVDSIYSRPIPLPYPKVGTKLSAVKVGVIPAVGGKTNWFKIPGNPANNYLARMDFIPYSNEVMVQQLNRPQNENKIWIGNVKSMSLKNIYTEKDPDFLDLHDDIRWLDNDKYFTWTSEKDGWNHLYKISRNGTQSTLITKGKFDVVQINCIDPQNGYVYYIASPDNFTERYLYRSKIDGSSDGERVTPAAFTGQSSYQVSGNAEWAIQTFQNANTPPVISLVHLPDHKAIRTLQDNQELKEKYEALHLNPKEFLKVNIGDVTLDAWMIKPINFDPSKKYPLLFYVYGEPAGATVQDDWEGGALWDEYMAQRGYIVMSVDNRGTKTPRGKDWRNSIYGQIGILASMDQAAAAKKIFSMYSFIDTSRVGIWGWSGGGQMTLNCMFRHPDIYKTGLAVSFVSDQRLYDATYQERYMGLLSDNAKGYHDGSPINFAKNLEGTLMIIHGTADDNVHYQNFEMLTNELIKNNKMFYMMSYPMRSHGIYERENTSLHLRETMAKYWKEHL
;
A
#
# COMPACT_ATOMS: atom_id res chain seq x y z
N MET A 1 33.54 -73.43 17.41
CA MET A 1 33.55 -72.01 17.89
C MET A 1 33.94 -70.94 16.84
N LYS A 2 34.11 -71.25 15.56
CA LYS A 2 34.50 -70.28 14.53
C LYS A 2 33.32 -69.79 13.64
N ARG A 3 32.17 -70.48 13.72
CA ARG A 3 30.97 -70.08 12.85
C ARG A 3 30.08 -69.04 13.42
N ASN A 4 30.08 -68.83 14.74
CA ASN A 4 29.22 -67.84 15.38
C ASN A 4 29.79 -66.38 15.46
N ARG A 5 31.11 -66.21 15.18
CA ARG A 5 31.74 -64.88 15.18
C ARG A 5 31.49 -64.04 13.86
N ILE A 6 31.32 -64.80 12.75
CA ILE A 6 31.04 -64.13 11.44
C ILE A 6 29.60 -63.68 11.34
N LEU A 7 28.66 -64.39 11.98
CA LEU A 7 27.26 -63.98 11.97
C LEU A 7 26.99 -62.71 12.82
N ILE A 8 27.75 -62.55 13.93
CA ILE A 8 27.61 -61.35 14.79
C ILE A 8 28.23 -60.09 14.12
N PHE A 9 29.30 -60.28 13.31
CA PHE A 9 29.89 -59.13 12.59
C PHE A 9 29.06 -58.67 11.40
N LEU A 10 28.35 -59.59 10.72
CA LEU A 10 27.43 -59.26 9.64
C LEU A 10 26.16 -58.63 10.15
N THR A 11 25.66 -59.00 11.34
CA THR A 11 24.47 -58.34 11.97
C THR A 11 24.82 -56.95 12.51
N PHE A 12 26.02 -56.70 13.02
CA PHE A 12 26.47 -55.37 13.44
C PHE A 12 26.74 -54.44 12.26
N LEU A 13 27.25 -54.93 11.13
CA LEU A 13 27.39 -54.12 9.90
C LEU A 13 26.04 -53.80 9.28
N SER A 14 25.04 -54.70 9.33
CA SER A 14 23.67 -54.42 8.84
C SER A 14 22.91 -53.41 9.73
N ILE A 15 23.16 -53.41 11.05
CA ILE A 15 22.56 -52.44 11.98
C ILE A 15 23.20 -51.04 11.84
N CYS A 16 24.51 -50.97 11.59
CA CYS A 16 25.17 -49.70 11.26
C CYS A 16 24.80 -49.13 9.89
N PHE A 17 24.42 -49.98 8.91
CA PHE A 17 23.92 -49.50 7.61
C PHE A 17 22.41 -49.11 7.63
N LEU A 18 21.63 -49.50 8.64
CA LEU A 18 20.24 -49.14 8.82
C LEU A 18 20.05 -47.90 9.68
N GLN A 19 21.09 -47.35 10.33
CA GLN A 19 21.06 -46.09 11.05
C GLN A 19 21.57 -44.88 10.25
N SER A 20 22.05 -45.11 9.03
CA SER A 20 22.44 -44.02 8.14
C SER A 20 21.51 -44.00 6.94
N ASN A 21 20.37 -43.33 7.02
CA ASN A 21 19.68 -42.69 5.90
C ASN A 21 18.20 -42.37 6.22
N ASN A 22 17.96 -41.74 7.37
CA ASN A 22 16.81 -40.84 7.48
C ASN A 22 17.31 -39.40 7.59
N LEU A 23 18.25 -39.00 6.76
CA LEU A 23 18.28 -37.63 6.28
C LEU A 23 17.09 -37.55 5.32
N LEU A 24 15.91 -37.22 5.86
CA LEU A 24 14.80 -36.70 5.06
C LEU A 24 15.43 -35.64 4.19
N ALA A 25 15.46 -35.87 2.87
CA ALA A 25 15.96 -34.86 1.95
C ALA A 25 15.15 -33.60 2.20
N GLN A 26 15.78 -32.59 2.80
CA GLN A 26 15.13 -31.33 3.16
C GLN A 26 14.48 -30.79 1.91
N LYS A 27 13.19 -30.48 2.00
CA LYS A 27 12.43 -29.89 0.88
C LYS A 27 13.03 -28.54 0.53
N GLN A 28 13.54 -28.42 -0.68
CA GLN A 28 14.06 -27.15 -1.19
C GLN A 28 12.93 -26.33 -1.80
N LEU A 29 12.96 -25.03 -1.55
CA LEU A 29 12.09 -24.07 -2.23
C LEU A 29 12.42 -24.05 -3.73
N SER A 30 11.40 -24.12 -4.57
CA SER A 30 11.52 -23.89 -6.00
C SER A 30 10.84 -22.57 -6.38
N LEU A 31 11.42 -21.84 -7.34
CA LEU A 31 10.80 -20.60 -7.84
C LEU A 31 9.43 -20.88 -8.46
N LYS A 32 9.24 -22.09 -9.02
CA LYS A 32 7.94 -22.50 -9.57
C LYS A 32 6.88 -22.63 -8.47
N ASP A 33 7.22 -23.19 -7.31
CA ASP A 33 6.30 -23.31 -6.18
C ASP A 33 5.93 -21.93 -5.61
N ILE A 34 6.86 -20.97 -5.65
CA ILE A 34 6.66 -19.62 -5.12
C ILE A 34 5.88 -18.75 -6.12
N TYR A 35 6.24 -18.75 -7.42
CA TYR A 35 5.78 -17.74 -8.38
C TYR A 35 4.86 -18.26 -9.49
N ALA A 36 4.72 -19.56 -9.65
CA ALA A 36 3.89 -20.18 -10.68
C ALA A 36 2.87 -21.19 -10.14
N SER A 37 2.69 -21.24 -8.82
CA SER A 37 1.68 -22.08 -8.17
C SER A 37 1.11 -21.39 -6.92
N ASN A 38 0.05 -21.97 -6.36
CA ASN A 38 -0.54 -21.53 -5.10
C ASN A 38 -0.03 -22.34 -3.89
N THR A 39 1.14 -22.99 -4.00
CA THR A 39 1.66 -23.88 -2.97
C THR A 39 1.79 -23.19 -1.61
N TYR A 40 2.28 -21.93 -1.60
CA TYR A 40 2.51 -21.13 -0.40
C TYR A 40 1.56 -19.92 -0.30
N SER A 41 0.42 -19.97 -0.96
CA SER A 41 -0.57 -18.89 -0.87
C SER A 41 -1.25 -18.88 0.48
N GLN A 42 -1.28 -17.71 1.12
CA GLN A 42 -2.06 -17.48 2.32
C GLN A 42 -3.55 -17.37 2.00
N LYS A 43 -4.39 -17.83 2.92
CA LYS A 43 -5.84 -17.67 2.86
C LYS A 43 -6.23 -16.44 3.68
N GLY A 44 -7.04 -15.56 3.09
CA GLY A 44 -7.68 -14.46 3.78
C GLY A 44 -9.04 -14.85 4.36
N TYR A 45 -9.66 -13.91 5.06
CA TYR A 45 -11.04 -13.97 5.50
C TYR A 45 -11.74 -12.65 5.15
N GLY A 46 -12.92 -12.72 4.54
CA GLY A 46 -13.64 -11.50 4.18
C GLY A 46 -14.06 -11.45 2.71
N PRO A 47 -14.48 -10.26 2.22
CA PRO A 47 -14.46 -8.97 2.93
C PRO A 47 -15.42 -8.95 4.13
N VAL A 48 -15.02 -8.31 5.23
CA VAL A 48 -15.88 -8.08 6.39
C VAL A 48 -16.55 -6.72 6.27
N ARG A 49 -17.88 -6.68 6.51
CA ARG A 49 -18.67 -5.45 6.60
C ARG A 49 -19.50 -5.50 7.89
N TRP A 50 -19.13 -4.69 8.88
CA TRP A 50 -19.93 -4.56 10.09
C TRP A 50 -21.33 -4.07 9.73
N MET A 51 -22.35 -4.72 10.28
CA MET A 51 -23.75 -4.33 10.10
C MET A 51 -24.07 -3.10 10.96
N LYS A 52 -25.12 -2.37 10.60
CA LYS A 52 -25.51 -1.14 11.29
C LYS A 52 -25.86 -1.34 12.77
N ASP A 53 -26.32 -2.54 13.12
CA ASP A 53 -26.61 -2.92 14.53
C ASP A 53 -25.34 -3.12 15.36
N ASN A 54 -24.15 -3.23 14.74
CA ASN A 54 -22.87 -3.55 15.37
C ASN A 54 -22.82 -4.91 16.09
N GLU A 55 -23.86 -5.75 16.01
CA GLU A 55 -23.93 -7.06 16.65
C GLU A 55 -23.38 -8.17 15.76
N GLY A 56 -23.20 -7.90 14.47
CA GLY A 56 -22.70 -8.85 13.51
C GLY A 56 -22.07 -8.20 12.30
N TYR A 57 -21.49 -9.03 11.46
CA TYR A 57 -20.85 -8.60 10.21
C TYR A 57 -21.29 -9.47 9.04
N SER A 58 -21.28 -8.91 7.84
CA SER A 58 -21.47 -9.67 6.60
C SER A 58 -20.14 -10.00 5.95
N THR A 59 -20.10 -11.15 5.26
CA THR A 59 -18.97 -11.62 4.47
C THR A 59 -19.43 -12.43 3.27
N LEU A 60 -18.50 -12.88 2.42
CA LEU A 60 -18.77 -13.67 1.23
C LEU A 60 -18.44 -15.15 1.46
N GLU A 61 -19.32 -16.03 1.04
CA GLU A 61 -19.08 -17.47 1.01
C GLU A 61 -19.42 -18.05 -0.38
N ASN A 62 -18.57 -18.95 -0.86
CA ASN A 62 -18.77 -19.59 -2.16
C ASN A 62 -20.03 -20.46 -2.18
N ASP A 63 -20.90 -20.23 -3.15
CA ASP A 63 -22.02 -21.08 -3.50
C ASP A 63 -21.66 -22.00 -4.67
N ARG A 64 -21.82 -23.32 -4.48
CA ARG A 64 -21.45 -24.32 -5.50
C ARG A 64 -22.59 -24.64 -6.45
N GLU A 65 -23.84 -24.33 -6.06
CA GLU A 65 -25.03 -24.67 -6.85
C GLU A 65 -25.24 -23.69 -8.00
N PHE A 66 -25.08 -22.37 -7.72
CA PHE A 66 -25.35 -21.30 -8.69
C PHE A 66 -24.06 -20.63 -9.23
N GLY A 67 -22.88 -21.10 -8.83
CA GLY A 67 -21.61 -20.64 -9.37
C GLY A 67 -21.24 -19.20 -9.00
N GLY A 68 -21.60 -18.76 -7.80
CA GLY A 68 -21.33 -17.43 -7.29
C GLY A 68 -20.98 -17.44 -5.81
N THR A 69 -21.31 -16.35 -5.12
CA THR A 69 -21.09 -16.20 -3.68
C THR A 69 -22.37 -15.75 -2.99
N ASP A 70 -22.65 -16.37 -1.83
CA ASP A 70 -23.64 -15.87 -0.88
C ASP A 70 -23.05 -14.72 -0.07
N ILE A 71 -23.89 -13.76 0.30
CA ILE A 71 -23.56 -12.78 1.34
C ILE A 71 -24.20 -13.28 2.62
N VAL A 72 -23.36 -13.63 3.58
CA VAL A 72 -23.79 -14.20 4.87
C VAL A 72 -23.50 -13.22 6.00
N ARG A 73 -24.38 -13.20 7.01
CA ARG A 73 -24.15 -12.51 8.28
C ARG A 73 -23.74 -13.51 9.33
N TYR A 74 -22.76 -13.14 10.11
CA TYR A 74 -22.40 -13.80 11.35
C TYR A 74 -22.71 -12.90 12.53
N ASP A 75 -23.42 -13.40 13.52
CA ASP A 75 -23.55 -12.78 14.82
C ASP A 75 -22.20 -12.86 15.56
N ALA A 76 -21.71 -11.73 16.07
CA ALA A 76 -20.40 -11.66 16.69
C ALA A 76 -20.31 -12.49 17.97
N LYS A 77 -21.38 -12.48 18.78
CA LYS A 77 -21.44 -13.16 20.06
C LYS A 77 -21.78 -14.65 19.96
N THR A 78 -22.82 -14.98 19.21
CA THR A 78 -23.39 -16.35 19.15
C THR A 78 -22.82 -17.20 18.02
N ASN A 79 -22.22 -16.59 17.01
CA ASN A 79 -21.82 -17.22 15.75
C ASN A 79 -23.01 -17.72 14.88
N GLU A 80 -24.21 -17.26 15.18
CA GLU A 80 -25.33 -17.60 14.32
C GLU A 80 -25.07 -17.14 12.89
N ARG A 81 -25.17 -18.07 11.94
CA ARG A 81 -24.99 -17.83 10.53
C ARG A 81 -26.34 -17.64 9.84
N LYS A 82 -26.47 -16.55 9.09
CA LYS A 82 -27.68 -16.28 8.30
C LYS A 82 -27.30 -15.85 6.89
N VAL A 83 -27.84 -16.50 5.87
CA VAL A 83 -27.74 -16.02 4.48
C VAL A 83 -28.62 -14.78 4.35
N LEU A 84 -28.01 -13.63 4.05
CA LEU A 84 -28.71 -12.38 3.78
C LEU A 84 -29.10 -12.28 2.31
N VAL A 85 -28.18 -12.67 1.42
CA VAL A 85 -28.39 -12.69 -0.04
C VAL A 85 -27.75 -13.96 -0.58
N SER A 86 -28.58 -14.80 -1.20
CA SER A 86 -28.06 -16.01 -1.86
C SER A 86 -27.56 -15.70 -3.27
N ALA A 87 -26.58 -16.47 -3.75
CA ALA A 87 -26.09 -16.40 -5.12
C ALA A 87 -27.23 -16.49 -6.14
N LYS A 88 -28.27 -17.29 -5.86
CA LYS A 88 -29.48 -17.40 -6.69
C LYS A 88 -30.19 -16.06 -6.89
N GLN A 89 -30.25 -15.19 -5.87
CA GLN A 89 -30.86 -13.85 -5.97
C GLN A 89 -30.01 -12.89 -6.80
N LEU A 90 -28.76 -13.23 -7.05
CA LEU A 90 -27.81 -12.45 -7.85
C LEU A 90 -27.70 -12.92 -9.30
N ILE A 91 -28.62 -13.77 -9.76
CA ILE A 91 -28.69 -14.17 -11.16
C ILE A 91 -29.50 -13.12 -11.94
N PRO A 92 -28.88 -12.36 -12.87
CA PRO A 92 -29.60 -11.40 -13.69
C PRO A 92 -30.67 -12.07 -14.54
N LYS A 93 -31.75 -11.34 -14.84
CA LYS A 93 -32.81 -11.84 -15.72
C LYS A 93 -32.20 -12.23 -17.07
N ASN A 94 -32.51 -13.46 -17.52
CA ASN A 94 -32.01 -14.10 -18.74
C ASN A 94 -30.57 -14.64 -18.67
N GLU A 95 -29.89 -14.56 -17.52
CA GLU A 95 -28.60 -15.21 -17.26
C GLU A 95 -28.81 -16.55 -16.53
N LYS A 96 -27.77 -17.39 -16.51
CA LYS A 96 -27.77 -18.70 -15.84
C LYS A 96 -26.88 -18.76 -14.60
N THR A 97 -25.97 -17.78 -14.46
CA THR A 97 -24.99 -17.74 -13.40
C THR A 97 -25.13 -16.46 -12.60
N ALA A 98 -24.79 -16.54 -11.32
CA ALA A 98 -24.79 -15.39 -10.43
C ALA A 98 -23.68 -14.39 -10.80
N LEU A 99 -23.91 -13.11 -10.48
CA LEU A 99 -22.89 -12.07 -10.55
C LEU A 99 -21.66 -12.46 -9.72
N GLN A 100 -20.49 -12.29 -10.29
CA GLN A 100 -19.23 -12.42 -9.56
C GLN A 100 -19.00 -11.13 -8.78
N ILE A 101 -19.07 -11.21 -7.45
CA ILE A 101 -18.92 -10.04 -6.57
C ILE A 101 -17.43 -9.68 -6.44
N SER A 102 -17.04 -8.52 -6.98
CA SER A 102 -15.71 -7.95 -6.71
C SER A 102 -15.71 -7.08 -5.46
N ASN A 103 -16.81 -6.37 -5.21
CA ASN A 103 -17.08 -5.61 -4.00
C ASN A 103 -18.59 -5.42 -3.82
N TYR A 104 -19.04 -5.10 -2.60
CA TYR A 104 -20.43 -4.76 -2.33
C TYR A 104 -20.53 -3.72 -1.20
N GLU A 105 -21.65 -3.00 -1.19
CA GLU A 105 -21.96 -1.98 -0.18
C GLU A 105 -23.42 -2.03 0.21
N TRP A 106 -23.71 -1.95 1.52
CA TRP A 106 -25.06 -1.83 2.02
C TRP A 106 -25.53 -0.37 1.94
N SER A 107 -26.82 -0.18 1.64
CA SER A 107 -27.44 1.14 1.82
C SER A 107 -27.48 1.51 3.30
N GLY A 108 -27.58 2.80 3.62
CA GLY A 108 -27.57 3.30 5.01
C GLY A 108 -28.62 2.72 5.95
N ASN A 109 -29.64 1.99 5.43
CA ASN A 109 -30.66 1.28 6.20
C ASN A 109 -30.63 -0.25 5.99
N ASP A 110 -29.54 -0.78 5.41
CA ASP A 110 -29.34 -2.20 5.05
C ASP A 110 -30.44 -2.80 4.16
N GLY A 111 -31.30 -1.97 3.56
CA GLY A 111 -32.43 -2.41 2.74
C GLY A 111 -32.11 -2.69 1.27
N LYS A 112 -30.96 -2.21 0.81
CA LYS A 112 -30.46 -2.43 -0.56
C LYS A 112 -28.98 -2.76 -0.54
N LEU A 113 -28.55 -3.46 -1.58
CA LEU A 113 -27.16 -3.85 -1.81
C LEU A 113 -26.69 -3.30 -3.14
N LEU A 114 -25.58 -2.57 -3.16
CA LEU A 114 -24.85 -2.16 -4.36
C LEU A 114 -23.72 -3.15 -4.60
N ILE A 115 -23.67 -3.76 -5.79
CA ILE A 115 -22.70 -4.81 -6.15
C ILE A 115 -21.81 -4.29 -7.26
N PHE A 116 -20.51 -4.39 -7.09
CA PHE A 116 -19.50 -4.10 -8.10
C PHE A 116 -18.99 -5.40 -8.69
N THR A 117 -19.02 -5.50 -10.01
CA THR A 117 -18.71 -6.72 -10.76
C THR A 117 -18.08 -6.39 -12.11
N ASN A 118 -17.62 -7.41 -12.84
CA ASN A 118 -17.07 -7.29 -14.21
C ASN A 118 -16.00 -6.18 -14.29
N THR A 119 -15.05 -6.23 -13.37
CA THR A 119 -14.10 -5.13 -13.14
C THR A 119 -13.01 -5.07 -14.18
N ARG A 120 -12.55 -3.84 -14.46
CA ARG A 120 -11.43 -3.56 -15.34
C ARG A 120 -10.40 -2.68 -14.64
N ARG A 121 -9.14 -3.01 -14.85
CA ARG A 121 -8.01 -2.28 -14.28
C ARG A 121 -7.86 -0.90 -14.92
N VAL A 122 -7.62 0.11 -14.04
CA VAL A 122 -7.14 1.44 -14.38
C VAL A 122 -5.88 1.67 -13.56
N TRP A 123 -4.76 1.96 -14.17
CA TRP A 123 -3.46 2.07 -13.49
C TRP A 123 -3.18 0.86 -12.59
N ARG A 124 -3.21 1.02 -11.27
CA ARG A 124 -2.94 -0.05 -10.30
C ARG A 124 -4.16 -0.85 -9.85
N TYR A 125 -5.38 -0.27 -9.96
CA TYR A 125 -6.58 -0.81 -9.33
C TYR A 125 -7.69 -1.12 -10.33
N ASN A 126 -8.56 -2.06 -9.98
CA ASN A 126 -9.78 -2.35 -10.72
C ASN A 126 -10.87 -1.38 -10.31
N THR A 127 -10.86 -0.17 -10.86
CA THR A 127 -11.79 0.92 -10.52
C THR A 127 -12.92 1.10 -11.53
N ARG A 128 -12.83 0.48 -12.71
CA ARG A 128 -13.94 0.41 -13.69
C ARG A 128 -14.64 -0.94 -13.60
N GLY A 129 -15.93 -0.94 -13.88
CA GLY A 129 -16.73 -2.17 -13.91
C GLY A 129 -18.19 -1.88 -14.14
N ASP A 130 -19.03 -2.87 -13.82
CA ASP A 130 -20.47 -2.78 -13.83
C ASP A 130 -21.01 -2.77 -12.41
N TYR A 131 -22.14 -2.10 -12.21
CA TYR A 131 -22.81 -2.02 -10.92
C TYR A 131 -24.23 -2.50 -11.00
N TRP A 132 -24.68 -3.20 -9.95
CA TRP A 132 -26.02 -3.69 -9.79
C TRP A 132 -26.57 -3.34 -8.42
N VAL A 133 -27.88 -3.12 -8.34
CA VAL A 133 -28.60 -2.90 -7.08
C VAL A 133 -29.60 -4.02 -6.87
N LEU A 134 -29.48 -4.69 -5.71
CA LEU A 134 -30.49 -5.60 -5.21
C LEU A 134 -31.35 -4.91 -4.15
N ASN A 135 -32.65 -4.87 -4.35
CA ASN A 135 -33.60 -4.44 -3.32
C ASN A 135 -34.03 -5.68 -2.51
N LEU A 136 -33.65 -5.77 -1.25
CA LEU A 136 -33.90 -6.94 -0.41
C LEU A 136 -35.39 -7.17 -0.12
N LYS A 137 -36.18 -6.10 -0.06
CA LYS A 137 -37.63 -6.21 0.22
C LYS A 137 -38.40 -6.78 -0.94
N THR A 138 -38.03 -6.42 -2.18
CA THR A 138 -38.74 -6.82 -3.38
C THR A 138 -38.08 -7.98 -4.13
N GLY A 139 -36.81 -8.28 -3.85
CA GLY A 139 -35.98 -9.21 -4.60
C GLY A 139 -35.56 -8.69 -5.99
N ASN A 140 -35.86 -7.42 -6.31
CA ASN A 140 -35.53 -6.85 -7.62
C ASN A 140 -34.02 -6.58 -7.73
N LEU A 141 -33.39 -7.22 -8.72
CA LEU A 141 -31.99 -7.01 -9.11
C LEU A 141 -31.96 -6.20 -10.40
N GLN A 142 -31.39 -4.99 -10.37
CA GLN A 142 -31.30 -4.09 -11.51
C GLN A 142 -29.90 -3.61 -11.77
N GLN A 143 -29.52 -3.52 -13.05
CA GLN A 143 -28.24 -2.94 -13.46
C GLN A 143 -28.30 -1.42 -13.41
N VAL A 144 -27.26 -0.79 -12.84
CA VAL A 144 -27.05 0.64 -12.86
C VAL A 144 -26.38 1.03 -14.19
N GLY A 145 -26.81 2.12 -14.79
CA GLY A 145 -26.26 2.60 -16.06
C GLY A 145 -26.53 1.63 -17.23
N LYS A 146 -27.70 1.03 -17.30
CA LYS A 146 -28.07 -0.01 -18.29
C LYS A 146 -27.77 0.35 -19.75
N ASN A 147 -27.78 1.64 -20.09
CA ASN A 147 -27.54 2.15 -21.45
C ASN A 147 -26.08 2.65 -21.64
N VAL A 148 -25.22 2.44 -20.67
CA VAL A 148 -23.79 2.81 -20.73
C VAL A 148 -23.00 1.58 -21.19
N GLU A 149 -21.89 1.82 -21.87
CA GLU A 149 -20.95 0.76 -22.27
C GLU A 149 -20.50 -0.06 -21.05
N ALA A 150 -20.51 -1.38 -21.17
CA ALA A 150 -20.11 -2.30 -20.11
C ALA A 150 -18.66 -2.01 -19.61
N THR A 151 -18.42 -2.23 -18.33
CA THR A 151 -17.11 -2.03 -17.68
C THR A 151 -16.58 -0.60 -17.70
N THR A 152 -17.47 0.40 -17.78
CA THR A 152 -17.04 1.83 -17.82
C THR A 152 -17.48 2.65 -16.62
N LEU A 153 -18.31 2.11 -15.72
CA LEU A 153 -18.76 2.83 -14.53
C LEU A 153 -17.67 2.78 -13.45
N MET A 154 -17.58 3.89 -12.69
CA MET A 154 -16.63 4.03 -11.58
C MET A 154 -17.34 4.61 -10.35
N PHE A 155 -16.95 4.14 -9.18
CA PHE A 155 -17.28 4.72 -7.88
C PHE A 155 -18.79 4.93 -7.63
N ALA A 156 -19.63 4.01 -8.11
CA ALA A 156 -21.06 4.10 -7.85
C ALA A 156 -21.35 4.06 -6.34
N LYS A 157 -22.24 4.93 -5.86
CA LYS A 157 -22.66 4.98 -4.45
C LYS A 157 -24.10 5.46 -4.30
N PHE A 158 -24.78 4.96 -3.29
CA PHE A 158 -26.13 5.37 -2.95
C PHE A 158 -26.20 6.84 -2.51
N SER A 159 -27.32 7.50 -2.82
CA SER A 159 -27.75 8.69 -2.07
C SER A 159 -28.04 8.32 -0.61
N PRO A 160 -27.99 9.28 0.35
CA PRO A 160 -28.22 8.97 1.77
C PRO A 160 -29.55 8.25 2.06
N ASP A 161 -30.61 8.53 1.29
CA ASP A 161 -31.94 7.90 1.36
C ASP A 161 -32.01 6.59 0.55
N ALA A 162 -30.94 6.22 -0.14
CA ALA A 162 -30.87 5.09 -1.05
C ALA A 162 -31.94 5.07 -2.17
N SER A 163 -32.51 6.22 -2.54
CA SER A 163 -33.44 6.35 -3.67
C SER A 163 -32.73 6.43 -5.01
N LYS A 164 -31.45 6.87 -5.00
CA LYS A 164 -30.62 7.10 -6.19
C LYS A 164 -29.24 6.46 -6.06
N VAL A 165 -28.56 6.31 -7.21
CA VAL A 165 -27.14 5.98 -7.28
C VAL A 165 -26.45 7.02 -8.16
N ALA A 166 -25.34 7.59 -7.66
CA ALA A 166 -24.45 8.40 -8.47
C ALA A 166 -23.22 7.58 -8.88
N TYR A 167 -22.69 7.85 -10.07
CA TYR A 167 -21.51 7.18 -10.61
C TYR A 167 -20.77 8.08 -11.61
N VAL A 168 -19.52 7.71 -11.90
CA VAL A 168 -18.73 8.32 -12.97
C VAL A 168 -18.72 7.39 -14.18
N SER A 169 -18.88 7.97 -15.37
CA SER A 169 -18.65 7.29 -16.65
C SER A 169 -18.07 8.29 -17.64
N LYS A 170 -17.00 7.87 -18.36
CA LYS A 170 -16.31 8.71 -19.37
C LYS A 170 -16.02 10.12 -18.86
N GLN A 171 -15.44 10.22 -17.66
CA GLN A 171 -15.05 11.46 -16.96
C GLN A 171 -16.21 12.42 -16.69
N ASN A 172 -17.44 11.93 -16.62
CA ASN A 172 -18.62 12.70 -16.25
C ASN A 172 -19.41 12.01 -15.14
N ILE A 173 -20.08 12.81 -14.32
CA ILE A 173 -20.91 12.37 -13.21
C ILE A 173 -22.35 12.19 -13.67
N TYR A 174 -22.96 11.08 -13.25
CA TYR A 174 -24.34 10.71 -13.51
C TYR A 174 -25.07 10.44 -12.19
N VAL A 175 -26.38 10.63 -12.18
CA VAL A 175 -27.29 10.19 -11.12
C VAL A 175 -28.41 9.40 -11.74
N GLU A 176 -28.68 8.21 -11.22
CA GLU A 176 -29.77 7.34 -11.63
C GLU A 176 -30.80 7.22 -10.50
N ASP A 177 -32.06 7.42 -10.82
CA ASP A 177 -33.19 7.16 -9.93
C ASP A 177 -33.53 5.66 -9.97
N LEU A 178 -33.49 5.01 -8.83
CA LEU A 178 -33.64 3.55 -8.72
C LEU A 178 -35.11 3.07 -8.88
N ILE A 179 -36.09 3.97 -8.86
CA ILE A 179 -37.50 3.63 -9.06
C ILE A 179 -37.81 3.68 -10.56
N THR A 180 -37.41 4.75 -11.22
CA THR A 180 -37.72 4.97 -12.63
C THR A 180 -36.70 4.36 -13.58
N GLY A 181 -35.47 4.08 -13.11
CA GLY A 181 -34.33 3.66 -13.91
C GLY A 181 -33.81 4.76 -14.85
N ILE A 182 -34.22 6.02 -14.64
CA ILE A 182 -33.78 7.15 -15.45
C ILE A 182 -32.44 7.67 -14.92
N SER A 183 -31.44 7.62 -15.78
CA SER A 183 -30.11 8.19 -15.49
C SER A 183 -30.01 9.59 -16.09
N LYS A 184 -29.49 10.52 -15.29
CA LYS A 184 -29.25 11.92 -15.67
C LYS A 184 -27.78 12.24 -15.60
N GLN A 185 -27.21 12.71 -16.71
CA GLN A 185 -25.86 13.26 -16.74
C GLN A 185 -25.83 14.64 -16.07
N LEU A 186 -24.91 14.83 -15.12
CA LEU A 186 -24.78 16.09 -14.38
C LEU A 186 -23.70 17.00 -14.96
N THR A 187 -22.54 16.43 -15.35
CA THR A 187 -21.43 17.17 -15.98
C THR A 187 -21.30 16.79 -17.44
N HIS A 188 -20.88 17.72 -18.33
CA HIS A 188 -20.90 17.50 -19.79
C HIS A 188 -19.59 17.83 -20.47
N ASP A 189 -18.59 18.31 -19.73
CA ASP A 189 -17.29 18.76 -20.23
C ASP A 189 -16.18 17.73 -20.04
N GLY A 190 -16.50 16.56 -19.46
CA GLY A 190 -15.56 15.46 -19.27
C GLY A 190 -15.07 14.89 -20.59
N GLY A 191 -13.76 14.57 -20.66
CA GLY A 191 -13.09 14.05 -21.86
C GLY A 191 -11.61 13.84 -21.65
N ALA A 192 -10.82 14.00 -22.72
CA ALA A 192 -9.39 13.70 -22.70
C ALA A 192 -8.59 14.54 -21.68
N ASN A 193 -9.00 15.79 -21.44
CA ASN A 193 -8.25 16.71 -20.60
C ASN A 193 -9.04 17.18 -19.37
N ILE A 194 -10.36 17.03 -19.35
CA ILE A 194 -11.21 17.41 -18.23
C ILE A 194 -11.75 16.15 -17.57
N ILE A 195 -11.49 16.01 -16.29
CA ILE A 195 -11.85 14.84 -15.50
C ILE A 195 -12.77 15.30 -14.37
N ASN A 196 -14.03 14.83 -14.35
CA ASN A 196 -15.00 15.11 -13.31
C ASN A 196 -15.25 13.87 -12.46
N GLY A 197 -15.18 14.00 -11.14
CA GLY A 197 -15.58 12.95 -10.20
C GLY A 197 -14.64 11.75 -10.10
N THR A 198 -13.48 11.83 -10.73
CA THR A 198 -12.32 10.93 -10.59
C THR A 198 -11.06 11.75 -10.83
N PHE A 199 -9.89 11.11 -10.94
CA PHE A 199 -8.62 11.80 -10.94
C PHE A 199 -7.71 11.42 -12.11
N ASP A 200 -6.65 12.20 -12.31
CA ASP A 200 -5.53 11.85 -13.17
C ASP A 200 -4.56 10.92 -12.45
N TRP A 201 -3.53 10.50 -13.18
CA TRP A 201 -2.57 9.51 -12.69
C TRP A 201 -1.87 9.94 -11.39
N VAL A 202 -1.41 11.20 -11.29
CA VAL A 202 -0.60 11.64 -10.16
C VAL A 202 -1.41 11.81 -8.87
N TYR A 203 -2.67 12.22 -8.95
CA TYR A 203 -3.57 12.24 -7.79
C TYR A 203 -3.90 10.83 -7.31
N GLU A 204 -4.12 9.88 -8.24
CA GLU A 204 -4.35 8.49 -7.88
C GLU A 204 -3.11 7.86 -7.23
N GLU A 205 -1.92 8.10 -7.78
CA GLU A 205 -0.68 7.47 -7.33
C GLU A 205 -0.16 8.08 -6.02
N GLU A 206 -0.08 9.41 -5.93
CA GLU A 206 0.65 10.10 -4.86
C GLU A 206 -0.22 10.64 -3.74
N LEU A 207 -1.50 10.85 -3.99
CA LEU A 207 -2.45 11.32 -3.00
C LEU A 207 -3.50 10.27 -2.61
N ASP A 208 -3.46 9.07 -3.23
CA ASP A 208 -4.43 7.98 -3.04
C ASP A 208 -5.88 8.39 -3.38
N ASP A 209 -6.05 9.40 -4.24
CA ASP A 209 -7.33 9.94 -4.64
C ASP A 209 -7.84 9.27 -5.92
N ARG A 210 -8.90 8.48 -5.81
CA ARG A 210 -9.55 7.79 -6.96
C ARG A 210 -11.00 8.19 -7.11
N ASP A 211 -11.72 8.20 -6.01
CA ASP A 211 -13.15 8.51 -5.91
C ASP A 211 -13.36 10.01 -5.70
N GLY A 212 -13.69 10.71 -6.76
CA GLY A 212 -13.66 12.16 -6.84
C GLY A 212 -15.01 12.85 -6.65
N PHE A 213 -16.01 12.25 -5.97
CA PHE A 213 -17.27 12.94 -5.65
C PHE A 213 -17.91 12.47 -4.34
N ARG A 214 -18.73 13.30 -3.74
CA ARG A 214 -19.43 13.05 -2.48
C ARG A 214 -20.87 13.51 -2.54
N TRP A 215 -21.82 12.73 -1.99
CA TRP A 215 -23.18 13.15 -1.74
C TRP A 215 -23.25 14.10 -0.53
N SER A 216 -24.09 15.13 -0.62
CA SER A 216 -24.45 15.90 0.59
C SER A 216 -25.27 15.03 1.55
N PRO A 217 -25.21 15.29 2.87
CA PRO A 217 -25.99 14.53 3.86
C PRO A 217 -27.49 14.51 3.62
N ASP A 218 -28.03 15.57 3.00
CA ASP A 218 -29.45 15.68 2.64
C ASP A 218 -29.78 15.09 1.26
N GLY A 219 -28.78 14.60 0.50
CA GLY A 219 -28.95 14.03 -0.84
C GLY A 219 -29.30 15.03 -1.95
N ASN A 220 -29.24 16.34 -1.68
CA ASN A 220 -29.64 17.35 -2.64
C ASN A 220 -28.50 17.80 -3.56
N TYR A 221 -27.25 17.59 -3.15
CA TYR A 221 -26.06 18.05 -3.87
C TYR A 221 -25.04 16.94 -4.01
N ILE A 222 -24.17 17.10 -5.03
CA ILE A 222 -22.93 16.37 -5.19
C ILE A 222 -21.79 17.39 -5.20
N ALA A 223 -20.85 17.25 -4.28
CA ALA A 223 -19.55 17.92 -4.33
C ALA A 223 -18.58 17.05 -5.11
N TYR A 224 -17.73 17.65 -5.95
CA TYR A 224 -16.79 16.89 -6.76
C TYR A 224 -15.54 17.68 -7.13
N TRP A 225 -14.48 16.96 -7.41
CA TRP A 225 -13.27 17.49 -8.02
C TRP A 225 -13.41 17.52 -9.54
N GLN A 226 -12.88 18.57 -10.13
CA GLN A 226 -12.57 18.63 -11.56
C GLN A 226 -11.08 18.89 -11.73
N SER A 227 -10.41 18.02 -12.49
CA SER A 227 -9.01 18.16 -12.89
C SER A 227 -8.93 18.57 -14.37
N ASP A 228 -8.10 19.58 -14.67
CA ASP A 228 -7.74 19.99 -16.02
C ASP A 228 -6.27 19.65 -16.29
N THR A 229 -6.05 18.64 -17.14
CA THR A 229 -4.73 18.09 -17.47
C THR A 229 -4.13 18.69 -18.76
N LYS A 230 -4.79 19.67 -19.39
CA LYS A 230 -4.41 20.23 -20.70
C LYS A 230 -2.97 20.73 -20.77
N ASN A 231 -2.43 21.23 -19.66
CA ASN A 231 -1.10 21.83 -19.62
C ASN A 231 -0.03 20.90 -19.02
N ILE A 232 -0.36 19.66 -18.71
CA ILE A 232 0.61 18.65 -18.23
C ILE A 232 1.40 18.11 -19.42
N GLY A 233 2.69 17.87 -19.20
CA GLY A 233 3.52 17.16 -20.18
C GLY A 233 3.01 15.73 -20.40
N THR A 234 2.96 15.29 -21.65
CA THR A 234 2.55 13.93 -21.99
C THR A 234 3.76 13.04 -22.19
N PHE A 235 3.84 11.96 -21.42
CA PHE A 235 4.74 10.84 -21.68
C PHE A 235 4.02 9.83 -22.57
N TYR A 236 4.76 9.13 -23.42
CA TYR A 236 4.22 8.09 -24.30
C TYR A 236 4.82 6.74 -23.94
N LEU A 237 3.98 5.82 -23.45
CA LEU A 237 4.33 4.40 -23.43
C LEU A 237 4.17 3.86 -24.85
N ILE A 238 5.10 3.01 -25.29
CA ILE A 238 5.07 2.48 -26.66
C ILE A 238 4.75 0.99 -26.64
N ASP A 239 3.57 0.64 -27.11
CA ASP A 239 3.19 -0.75 -27.32
C ASP A 239 3.77 -1.27 -28.64
N ASN A 240 4.78 -2.14 -28.52
CA ASN A 240 5.45 -2.80 -29.63
C ASN A 240 5.06 -4.29 -29.77
N VAL A 241 4.09 -4.79 -28.98
CA VAL A 241 3.86 -6.24 -28.83
C VAL A 241 2.50 -6.66 -29.37
N ASP A 242 1.48 -5.83 -29.19
CA ASP A 242 0.08 -6.23 -29.40
C ASP A 242 -0.43 -5.88 -30.82
N SER A 243 0.43 -5.32 -31.69
CA SER A 243 0.12 -5.02 -33.09
C SER A 243 1.37 -4.98 -33.97
N ILE A 244 1.17 -5.06 -35.31
CA ILE A 244 2.28 -4.99 -36.29
C ILE A 244 3.00 -3.64 -36.25
N TYR A 245 2.24 -2.55 -36.10
CA TYR A 245 2.79 -1.20 -35.93
C TYR A 245 2.76 -0.79 -34.47
N SER A 246 3.82 -0.12 -34.03
CA SER A 246 3.89 0.46 -32.67
C SER A 246 2.72 1.40 -32.40
N ARG A 247 2.15 1.32 -31.20
CA ARG A 247 1.06 2.20 -30.76
C ARG A 247 1.53 3.05 -29.58
N PRO A 248 1.50 4.39 -29.69
CA PRO A 248 1.75 5.26 -28.56
C PRO A 248 0.53 5.28 -27.63
N ILE A 249 0.77 5.14 -26.33
CA ILE A 249 -0.22 5.27 -25.26
C ILE A 249 0.10 6.56 -24.51
N PRO A 250 -0.68 7.64 -24.70
CA PRO A 250 -0.42 8.92 -24.04
C PRO A 250 -0.75 8.86 -22.55
N LEU A 251 0.15 9.39 -21.74
CA LEU A 251 0.03 9.51 -20.30
C LEU A 251 0.36 10.96 -19.89
N PRO A 252 -0.62 11.78 -19.48
CA PRO A 252 -0.35 13.04 -18.82
C PRO A 252 0.37 12.79 -17.49
N TYR A 253 1.63 13.25 -17.39
CA TYR A 253 2.50 12.96 -16.26
C TYR A 253 3.33 14.20 -15.89
N PRO A 254 3.08 14.83 -14.73
CA PRO A 254 3.80 16.02 -14.33
C PRO A 254 5.18 15.66 -13.74
N LYS A 255 6.23 15.80 -14.53
CA LYS A 255 7.61 15.63 -14.04
C LYS A 255 8.03 16.80 -13.15
N VAL A 256 9.06 16.57 -12.33
CA VAL A 256 9.66 17.59 -11.47
C VAL A 256 9.88 18.91 -12.21
N GLY A 257 9.47 20.01 -11.60
CA GLY A 257 9.59 21.37 -12.15
C GLY A 257 8.60 21.71 -13.27
N THR A 258 7.74 20.78 -13.70
CA THR A 258 6.74 21.05 -14.75
C THR A 258 5.39 21.45 -14.16
N LYS A 259 4.40 21.72 -15.01
CA LYS A 259 3.05 22.12 -14.58
C LYS A 259 2.29 20.93 -14.01
N LEU A 260 1.50 21.18 -12.96
CA LEU A 260 0.56 20.27 -12.37
C LEU A 260 -0.83 20.40 -13.03
N SER A 261 -1.72 19.43 -12.77
CA SER A 261 -3.16 19.54 -13.10
C SER A 261 -3.76 20.76 -12.38
N ALA A 262 -4.61 21.50 -13.08
CA ALA A 262 -5.38 22.54 -12.43
C ALA A 262 -6.64 21.92 -11.82
N VAL A 263 -6.68 21.81 -10.48
CA VAL A 263 -7.75 21.15 -9.76
C VAL A 263 -8.63 22.15 -9.04
N LYS A 264 -9.95 21.93 -9.08
CA LYS A 264 -10.95 22.74 -8.38
C LYS A 264 -12.06 21.87 -7.81
N VAL A 265 -12.73 22.37 -6.78
CA VAL A 265 -13.88 21.72 -6.15
C VAL A 265 -15.14 22.52 -6.44
N GLY A 266 -16.18 21.81 -6.90
CA GLY A 266 -17.48 22.38 -7.20
C GLY A 266 -18.63 21.60 -6.57
N VAL A 267 -19.80 22.21 -6.55
CA VAL A 267 -21.04 21.62 -6.06
C VAL A 267 -22.10 21.75 -7.14
N ILE A 268 -22.78 20.64 -7.45
CA ILE A 268 -23.86 20.57 -8.42
C ILE A 268 -25.13 20.01 -7.75
N PRO A 269 -26.36 20.56 -8.03
CA PRO A 269 -27.58 19.93 -7.55
C PRO A 269 -27.73 18.52 -8.11
N ALA A 270 -28.13 17.56 -7.27
CA ALA A 270 -28.31 16.14 -7.67
C ALA A 270 -29.40 15.95 -8.74
N VAL A 271 -30.30 16.92 -8.87
CA VAL A 271 -31.32 16.97 -9.93
C VAL A 271 -30.80 17.59 -11.24
N GLY A 272 -29.52 17.99 -11.28
CA GLY A 272 -28.87 18.66 -12.40
C GLY A 272 -29.03 20.18 -12.34
N GLY A 273 -28.25 20.86 -13.14
CA GLY A 273 -28.15 22.31 -13.18
C GLY A 273 -26.73 22.80 -13.37
N LYS A 274 -26.44 24.02 -12.99
CA LYS A 274 -25.10 24.60 -13.11
C LYS A 274 -24.26 24.23 -11.88
N THR A 275 -23.01 23.83 -12.11
CA THR A 275 -22.00 23.68 -11.04
C THR A 275 -21.63 25.08 -10.51
N ASN A 276 -21.63 25.21 -9.20
CA ASN A 276 -21.05 26.31 -8.48
C ASN A 276 -19.66 25.94 -7.96
N TRP A 277 -18.66 26.77 -8.24
CA TRP A 277 -17.26 26.49 -7.89
C TRP A 277 -16.84 27.28 -6.66
N PHE A 278 -16.19 26.60 -5.70
CA PHE A 278 -15.53 27.29 -4.60
C PHE A 278 -14.32 28.08 -5.13
N LYS A 279 -14.19 29.34 -4.73
CA LYS A 279 -13.04 30.19 -5.07
C LYS A 279 -11.91 29.97 -4.06
N ILE A 280 -11.32 28.76 -4.07
CA ILE A 280 -10.19 28.44 -3.21
C ILE A 280 -9.00 29.32 -3.63
N PRO A 281 -8.34 30.03 -2.68
CA PRO A 281 -7.22 30.92 -3.01
C PRO A 281 -6.00 30.17 -3.53
N GLY A 282 -5.25 30.82 -4.41
CA GLY A 282 -4.02 30.29 -5.02
C GLY A 282 -4.20 29.92 -6.50
N ASN A 283 -3.12 29.51 -7.13
CA ASN A 283 -3.14 29.02 -8.52
C ASN A 283 -3.52 27.54 -8.53
N PRO A 284 -4.63 27.13 -9.15
CA PRO A 284 -5.05 25.72 -9.20
C PRO A 284 -4.02 24.74 -9.77
N ALA A 285 -3.12 25.22 -10.64
CA ALA A 285 -2.04 24.42 -11.21
C ALA A 285 -0.73 24.47 -10.38
N ASN A 286 -0.80 24.98 -9.15
CA ASN A 286 0.39 25.13 -8.26
C ASN A 286 0.03 24.83 -6.79
N ASN A 287 -0.99 24.04 -6.57
CA ASN A 287 -1.39 23.50 -5.27
C ASN A 287 -2.11 22.16 -5.48
N TYR A 288 -2.40 21.47 -4.38
CA TYR A 288 -3.18 20.23 -4.39
C TYR A 288 -4.43 20.41 -3.53
N LEU A 289 -5.59 20.02 -4.06
CA LEU A 289 -6.83 19.88 -3.28
C LEU A 289 -6.98 18.40 -2.91
N ALA A 290 -6.23 18.00 -1.90
CA ALA A 290 -5.93 16.61 -1.63
C ALA A 290 -7.07 15.85 -0.95
N ARG A 291 -7.95 16.50 -0.20
CA ARG A 291 -9.13 15.87 0.40
C ARG A 291 -10.33 16.79 0.36
N MET A 292 -11.51 16.19 0.21
CA MET A 292 -12.78 16.89 0.27
C MET A 292 -13.87 15.95 0.78
N ASP A 293 -14.68 16.43 1.72
CA ASP A 293 -15.88 15.73 2.14
C ASP A 293 -16.94 16.69 2.65
N PHE A 294 -18.21 16.24 2.71
CA PHE A 294 -19.24 16.95 3.42
C PHE A 294 -19.06 16.80 4.94
N ILE A 295 -19.36 17.87 5.65
CA ILE A 295 -19.45 17.83 7.11
C ILE A 295 -20.77 17.14 7.49
N PRO A 296 -20.78 16.10 8.34
CA PRO A 296 -21.89 15.14 8.46
C PRO A 296 -23.27 15.72 8.76
N TYR A 297 -23.34 16.76 9.60
CA TYR A 297 -24.62 17.36 10.04
C TYR A 297 -24.89 18.74 9.40
N SER A 298 -24.21 19.06 8.30
CA SER A 298 -24.37 20.33 7.59
C SER A 298 -24.18 20.18 6.09
N ASN A 299 -24.73 21.11 5.31
CA ASN A 299 -24.44 21.22 3.87
C ASN A 299 -23.21 22.12 3.66
N GLU A 300 -22.12 21.83 4.37
CA GLU A 300 -20.82 22.48 4.18
C GLU A 300 -19.79 21.45 3.75
N VAL A 301 -18.88 21.89 2.89
CA VAL A 301 -17.82 21.06 2.33
C VAL A 301 -16.50 21.46 2.96
N MET A 302 -15.80 20.49 3.54
CA MET A 302 -14.42 20.66 3.97
C MET A 302 -13.48 20.33 2.81
N VAL A 303 -12.41 21.12 2.64
CA VAL A 303 -11.36 20.86 1.65
C VAL A 303 -10.00 21.03 2.28
N GLN A 304 -9.10 20.06 2.09
CA GLN A 304 -7.68 20.20 2.40
C GLN A 304 -6.92 20.68 1.17
N GLN A 305 -6.16 21.78 1.35
CA GLN A 305 -5.30 22.35 0.32
C GLN A 305 -3.84 22.34 0.78
N LEU A 306 -3.01 21.57 0.06
CA LEU A 306 -1.56 21.66 0.18
C LEU A 306 -1.00 22.66 -0.83
N ASN A 307 0.00 23.44 -0.42
CA ASN A 307 0.82 24.18 -1.37
C ASN A 307 1.70 23.22 -2.19
N ARG A 308 2.32 23.66 -3.27
CA ARG A 308 3.16 22.81 -4.13
C ARG A 308 4.34 22.15 -3.40
N PRO A 309 5.10 22.85 -2.52
CA PRO A 309 6.13 22.19 -1.70
C PRO A 309 5.59 21.20 -0.65
N GLN A 310 4.26 21.15 -0.46
CA GLN A 310 3.58 20.29 0.52
C GLN A 310 4.05 20.49 1.97
N ASN A 311 4.41 21.70 2.29
CA ASN A 311 4.81 22.12 3.63
C ASN A 311 3.84 23.11 4.31
N GLU A 312 2.72 23.39 3.66
CA GLU A 312 1.58 24.11 4.22
C GLU A 312 0.28 23.38 3.84
N ASN A 313 -0.52 22.99 4.84
CA ASN A 313 -1.84 22.39 4.67
C ASN A 313 -2.91 23.29 5.27
N LYS A 314 -3.89 23.69 4.47
CA LYS A 314 -5.03 24.51 4.87
C LYS A 314 -6.32 23.73 4.84
N ILE A 315 -7.13 23.87 5.90
CA ILE A 315 -8.50 23.36 5.93
C ILE A 315 -9.44 24.53 5.64
N TRP A 316 -10.22 24.35 4.59
CA TRP A 316 -11.28 25.24 4.17
C TRP A 316 -12.65 24.64 4.46
N ILE A 317 -13.60 25.46 4.93
CA ILE A 317 -15.03 25.11 4.96
C ILE A 317 -15.77 26.00 3.99
N GLY A 318 -16.48 25.38 3.04
CA GLY A 318 -17.28 26.02 2.01
C GLY A 318 -18.77 25.75 2.21
N ASN A 319 -19.59 26.81 2.22
CA ASN A 319 -21.05 26.67 2.30
C ASN A 319 -21.65 26.50 0.89
N VAL A 320 -22.42 25.43 0.65
CA VAL A 320 -22.93 25.07 -0.69
C VAL A 320 -23.96 26.05 -1.25
N LYS A 321 -24.65 26.84 -0.42
CA LYS A 321 -25.68 27.81 -0.87
C LYS A 321 -25.08 29.16 -1.15
N SER A 322 -24.30 29.71 -0.24
CA SER A 322 -23.70 31.04 -0.37
C SER A 322 -22.40 31.04 -1.16
N MET A 323 -21.77 29.87 -1.35
CA MET A 323 -20.42 29.70 -1.90
C MET A 323 -19.35 30.46 -1.12
N SER A 324 -19.65 30.86 0.10
CA SER A 324 -18.66 31.44 1.01
C SER A 324 -17.64 30.38 1.42
N LEU A 325 -16.38 30.79 1.57
CA LEU A 325 -15.26 29.92 1.93
C LEU A 325 -14.52 30.54 3.12
N LYS A 326 -14.23 29.72 4.12
CA LYS A 326 -13.50 30.14 5.31
C LYS A 326 -12.34 29.19 5.58
N ASN A 327 -11.12 29.70 5.73
CA ASN A 327 -10.01 28.93 6.29
C ASN A 327 -10.22 28.81 7.81
N ILE A 328 -10.22 27.57 8.31
CA ILE A 328 -10.44 27.29 9.74
C ILE A 328 -9.17 26.81 10.44
N TYR A 329 -8.24 26.20 9.72
CA TYR A 329 -6.98 25.70 10.27
C TYR A 329 -5.87 25.75 9.22
N THR A 330 -4.66 26.01 9.66
CA THR A 330 -3.45 25.96 8.82
C THR A 330 -2.34 25.31 9.61
N GLU A 331 -1.75 24.28 9.04
CA GLU A 331 -0.55 23.65 9.54
C GLU A 331 0.63 23.92 8.61
N LYS A 332 1.81 24.12 9.18
CA LYS A 332 3.06 24.38 8.45
C LYS A 332 4.18 23.56 9.04
N ASP A 333 5.08 23.16 8.18
CA ASP A 333 6.33 22.51 8.53
C ASP A 333 7.49 23.15 7.74
N PRO A 334 8.71 23.24 8.27
CA PRO A 334 9.84 23.75 7.50
C PRO A 334 10.24 22.82 6.34
N ASP A 335 9.96 21.52 6.44
CA ASP A 335 10.33 20.51 5.47
C ASP A 335 9.12 20.08 4.64
N PHE A 336 8.35 19.12 5.10
CA PHE A 336 7.14 18.65 4.44
C PHE A 336 6.09 18.18 5.45
N LEU A 337 4.84 18.07 5.01
CA LEU A 337 3.71 17.50 5.75
C LEU A 337 3.22 16.25 5.04
N ASP A 338 2.95 15.22 5.81
CA ASP A 338 2.15 14.10 5.32
C ASP A 338 0.67 14.50 5.22
N LEU A 339 -0.05 13.81 4.34
CA LEU A 339 -1.47 14.04 4.16
C LEU A 339 -2.28 13.43 5.31
N HIS A 340 -3.29 14.14 5.77
CA HIS A 340 -4.12 13.74 6.90
C HIS A 340 -5.43 13.11 6.42
N ASP A 341 -5.59 11.80 6.61
CA ASP A 341 -6.76 11.01 6.18
C ASP A 341 -7.76 10.72 7.31
N ASP A 342 -7.32 10.82 8.54
CA ASP A 342 -8.08 10.40 9.73
C ASP A 342 -8.90 11.55 10.35
N ILE A 343 -9.58 12.34 9.49
CA ILE A 343 -10.52 13.37 9.98
C ILE A 343 -11.85 12.70 10.33
N ARG A 344 -12.26 12.85 11.58
CA ARG A 344 -13.57 12.43 12.08
C ARG A 344 -14.20 13.59 12.81
N TRP A 345 -15.44 13.93 12.42
CA TRP A 345 -16.22 14.97 13.09
C TRP A 345 -16.81 14.45 14.40
N LEU A 346 -16.75 15.25 15.44
CA LEU A 346 -17.13 14.91 16.82
C LEU A 346 -18.14 15.92 17.38
N ASP A 347 -18.94 15.48 18.36
CA ASP A 347 -19.84 16.34 19.13
C ASP A 347 -20.79 17.17 18.24
N ASN A 348 -21.46 16.53 17.26
CA ASN A 348 -22.29 17.18 16.26
C ASN A 348 -21.54 18.29 15.50
N ASP A 349 -20.42 17.95 14.90
CA ASP A 349 -19.53 18.81 14.10
C ASP A 349 -18.89 20.00 14.84
N LYS A 350 -18.85 19.96 16.17
CA LYS A 350 -18.18 21.02 16.96
C LYS A 350 -16.68 20.90 16.97
N TYR A 351 -16.17 19.68 16.78
CA TYR A 351 -14.75 19.36 16.77
C TYR A 351 -14.46 18.37 15.63
N PHE A 352 -13.19 18.26 15.28
CA PHE A 352 -12.68 17.21 14.39
C PHE A 352 -11.35 16.66 14.91
N THR A 353 -11.04 15.44 14.51
CA THR A 353 -9.72 14.81 14.74
C THR A 353 -8.71 15.28 13.70
N TRP A 354 -7.46 15.41 14.10
CA TRP A 354 -6.35 15.82 13.24
C TRP A 354 -5.06 15.16 13.71
N THR A 355 -4.36 14.43 12.83
CA THR A 355 -3.02 13.95 13.11
C THR A 355 -2.00 15.05 12.78
N SER A 356 -0.96 15.20 13.59
CA SER A 356 0.04 16.25 13.39
C SER A 356 1.36 15.87 14.04
N GLU A 357 2.48 16.22 13.38
CA GLU A 357 3.84 16.04 13.86
C GLU A 357 4.43 17.29 14.55
N LYS A 358 3.59 18.26 14.88
CA LYS A 358 4.02 19.58 15.42
C LYS A 358 4.79 19.51 16.75
N ASP A 359 4.67 18.40 17.48
CA ASP A 359 5.41 18.16 18.75
C ASP A 359 6.55 17.12 18.58
N GLY A 360 6.89 16.74 17.35
CA GLY A 360 7.97 15.82 17.03
C GLY A 360 7.55 14.37 16.80
N TRP A 361 6.26 14.03 17.02
CA TRP A 361 5.67 12.72 16.79
C TRP A 361 4.34 12.86 16.08
N ASN A 362 3.95 11.86 15.29
CA ASN A 362 2.62 11.86 14.66
C ASN A 362 1.55 11.56 15.70
N HIS A 363 0.99 12.61 16.30
CA HIS A 363 -0.01 12.51 17.34
C HIS A 363 -1.40 12.93 16.88
N LEU A 364 -2.42 12.40 17.56
CA LEU A 364 -3.81 12.75 17.34
C LEU A 364 -4.21 13.93 18.22
N TYR A 365 -4.88 14.91 17.59
CA TYR A 365 -5.44 16.09 18.23
C TYR A 365 -6.96 16.16 18.01
N LYS A 366 -7.68 16.70 18.98
CA LYS A 366 -9.06 17.18 18.86
C LYS A 366 -9.02 18.68 18.65
N ILE A 367 -9.52 19.15 17.50
CA ILE A 367 -9.51 20.56 17.12
C ILE A 367 -10.96 21.07 17.03
N SER A 368 -11.22 22.28 17.60
CA SER A 368 -12.53 22.90 17.46
C SER A 368 -12.82 23.29 16.00
N ARG A 369 -14.09 23.26 15.58
CA ARG A 369 -14.54 23.57 14.21
C ARG A 369 -14.02 24.91 13.65
N ASN A 370 -13.78 25.87 14.52
CA ASN A 370 -13.21 27.18 14.13
C ASN A 370 -11.68 27.24 14.19
N GLY A 371 -11.03 26.13 14.54
CA GLY A 371 -9.57 25.99 14.60
C GLY A 371 -8.89 26.66 15.80
N THR A 372 -9.66 27.24 16.75
CA THR A 372 -9.08 28.07 17.83
C THR A 372 -8.64 27.28 19.07
N GLN A 373 -9.14 26.06 19.21
CA GLN A 373 -8.79 25.16 20.32
C GLN A 373 -8.22 23.87 19.78
N SER A 374 -7.14 23.36 20.40
CA SER A 374 -6.50 22.13 20.05
C SER A 374 -6.12 21.37 21.32
N THR A 375 -6.57 20.14 21.46
CA THR A 375 -6.26 19.25 22.59
C THR A 375 -5.50 18.04 22.08
N LEU A 376 -4.33 17.77 22.67
CA LEU A 376 -3.56 16.56 22.40
C LEU A 376 -4.25 15.35 23.01
N ILE A 377 -4.60 14.36 22.19
CA ILE A 377 -5.27 13.12 22.63
C ILE A 377 -4.25 12.05 22.98
N THR A 378 -3.30 11.77 22.07
CA THR A 378 -2.27 10.74 22.27
C THR A 378 -0.99 11.39 22.75
N LYS A 379 -0.43 10.90 23.85
CA LYS A 379 0.75 11.48 24.50
C LYS A 379 1.86 10.45 24.57
N GLY A 380 3.10 10.87 24.38
CA GLY A 380 4.27 9.98 24.52
C GLY A 380 5.28 10.17 23.41
N LYS A 381 6.29 9.29 23.37
CA LYS A 381 7.32 9.26 22.32
C LYS A 381 7.03 8.15 21.33
N PHE A 382 5.97 8.30 20.56
CA PHE A 382 5.54 7.33 19.55
C PHE A 382 4.66 8.00 18.48
N ASP A 383 4.58 7.39 17.33
CA ASP A 383 3.67 7.80 16.26
C ASP A 383 2.36 7.02 16.32
N VAL A 384 1.25 7.72 16.14
CA VAL A 384 -0.02 7.10 15.73
C VAL A 384 0.12 6.73 14.26
N VAL A 385 0.01 5.42 13.98
CA VAL A 385 0.16 4.89 12.61
C VAL A 385 -1.17 4.94 11.86
N GLN A 386 -2.28 4.66 12.57
CA GLN A 386 -3.63 4.60 12.00
C GLN A 386 -4.67 4.78 13.11
N ILE A 387 -5.77 5.48 12.82
CA ILE A 387 -6.95 5.50 13.67
C ILE A 387 -7.91 4.39 13.21
N ASN A 388 -8.27 3.48 14.13
CA ASN A 388 -9.16 2.36 13.82
C ASN A 388 -10.63 2.68 14.09
N CYS A 389 -10.94 3.30 15.22
CA CYS A 389 -12.31 3.59 15.62
C CYS A 389 -12.35 4.72 16.65
N ILE A 390 -13.46 5.44 16.66
CA ILE A 390 -13.84 6.33 17.75
C ILE A 390 -15.06 5.72 18.43
N ASP A 391 -14.97 5.50 19.72
CA ASP A 391 -16.07 5.07 20.57
C ASP A 391 -16.68 6.31 21.26
N PRO A 392 -17.78 6.87 20.73
CA PRO A 392 -18.37 8.08 21.27
C PRO A 392 -19.13 7.84 22.58
N GLN A 393 -19.54 6.58 22.85
CA GLN A 393 -20.30 6.24 24.05
C GLN A 393 -19.40 6.23 25.30
N ASN A 394 -18.20 5.62 25.18
CA ASN A 394 -17.24 5.53 26.29
C ASN A 394 -16.15 6.61 26.21
N GLY A 395 -16.13 7.42 25.13
CA GLY A 395 -15.22 8.53 24.94
C GLY A 395 -13.77 8.09 24.69
N TYR A 396 -13.56 7.00 23.94
CA TYR A 396 -12.23 6.53 23.55
C TYR A 396 -11.99 6.63 22.05
N VAL A 397 -10.74 6.77 21.69
CA VAL A 397 -10.22 6.52 20.33
C VAL A 397 -9.29 5.31 20.38
N TYR A 398 -9.47 4.41 19.41
CA TYR A 398 -8.61 3.25 19.19
C TYR A 398 -7.69 3.49 18.02
N TYR A 399 -6.39 3.23 18.17
CA TYR A 399 -5.38 3.51 17.17
C TYR A 399 -4.23 2.50 17.21
N ILE A 400 -3.51 2.39 16.10
CA ILE A 400 -2.29 1.58 16.00
C ILE A 400 -1.09 2.44 16.37
N ALA A 401 -0.23 1.90 17.23
CA ALA A 401 1.05 2.49 17.63
C ALA A 401 2.06 1.41 18.04
N SER A 402 3.34 1.78 18.16
CA SER A 402 4.44 0.88 18.53
C SER A 402 5.50 1.63 19.34
N PRO A 403 5.20 2.10 20.55
CA PRO A 403 6.12 2.92 21.34
C PRO A 403 7.42 2.20 21.73
N ASP A 404 7.37 0.88 21.90
CA ASP A 404 8.50 0.09 22.41
C ASP A 404 9.33 -0.57 21.30
N ASN A 405 8.71 -0.87 20.15
CA ASN A 405 9.37 -1.55 19.03
C ASN A 405 8.81 -1.08 17.68
N PHE A 406 9.58 -0.30 16.95
CA PHE A 406 9.15 0.32 15.69
C PHE A 406 8.90 -0.68 14.54
N THR A 407 9.36 -1.93 14.68
CA THR A 407 9.12 -3.00 13.70
C THR A 407 7.78 -3.69 13.88
N GLU A 408 7.07 -3.46 14.97
CA GLU A 408 5.82 -4.11 15.34
C GLU A 408 4.63 -3.12 15.32
N ARG A 409 3.38 -3.63 15.48
CA ARG A 409 2.14 -2.82 15.46
C ARG A 409 1.13 -3.37 16.45
N TYR A 410 0.57 -2.49 17.31
CA TYR A 410 -0.36 -2.85 18.36
C TYR A 410 -1.53 -1.89 18.44
N LEU A 411 -2.70 -2.39 18.87
CA LEU A 411 -3.86 -1.57 19.16
C LEU A 411 -3.70 -0.92 20.52
N TYR A 412 -3.87 0.38 20.54
CA TYR A 412 -3.96 1.23 21.74
C TYR A 412 -5.29 1.94 21.79
N ARG A 413 -5.65 2.47 22.97
CA ARG A 413 -6.75 3.41 23.14
C ARG A 413 -6.38 4.55 24.07
N SER A 414 -6.98 5.72 23.86
CA SER A 414 -6.87 6.90 24.73
C SER A 414 -8.21 7.58 24.86
N LYS A 415 -8.44 8.31 25.97
CA LYS A 415 -9.60 9.19 26.10
C LYS A 415 -9.55 10.32 25.08
N ILE A 416 -10.68 10.54 24.37
CA ILE A 416 -10.78 11.54 23.29
C ILE A 416 -10.70 13.00 23.80
N ASP A 417 -10.82 13.20 25.10
CA ASP A 417 -10.62 14.49 25.76
C ASP A 417 -9.16 14.73 26.18
N GLY A 418 -8.26 13.77 25.92
CA GLY A 418 -6.86 13.85 26.29
C GLY A 418 -6.56 13.66 27.77
N SER A 419 -7.52 13.20 28.58
CA SER A 419 -7.36 13.02 30.05
C SER A 419 -6.58 11.76 30.43
N SER A 420 -6.36 10.80 29.52
CA SER A 420 -5.61 9.57 29.79
C SER A 420 -4.33 9.47 28.95
N ASP A 421 -3.38 8.68 29.42
CA ASP A 421 -2.29 8.16 28.60
C ASP A 421 -2.80 7.02 27.70
N GLY A 422 -1.96 6.59 26.72
CA GLY A 422 -2.27 5.47 25.85
C GLY A 422 -2.26 4.14 26.60
N GLU A 423 -3.34 3.38 26.49
CA GLU A 423 -3.47 2.02 27.04
C GLU A 423 -3.32 1.01 25.90
N ARG A 424 -2.37 0.07 25.99
CA ARG A 424 -2.22 -1.01 25.02
C ARG A 424 -3.36 -2.01 25.19
N VAL A 425 -4.12 -2.24 24.11
CA VAL A 425 -5.24 -3.21 24.05
C VAL A 425 -4.74 -4.57 23.57
N THR A 426 -3.85 -4.60 22.56
CA THR A 426 -3.24 -5.85 22.11
C THR A 426 -2.41 -6.47 23.24
N PRO A 427 -2.69 -7.72 23.67
CA PRO A 427 -1.94 -8.38 24.75
C PRO A 427 -0.44 -8.49 24.45
N ALA A 428 0.39 -8.47 25.49
CA ALA A 428 1.84 -8.51 25.37
C ALA A 428 2.40 -9.77 24.66
N ALA A 429 1.63 -10.86 24.68
CA ALA A 429 2.01 -12.11 24.00
C ALA A 429 1.98 -12.03 22.47
N PHE A 430 1.30 -11.04 21.90
CA PHE A 430 1.28 -10.82 20.44
C PHE A 430 2.45 -9.92 20.08
N THR A 431 3.61 -10.53 19.77
CA THR A 431 4.79 -9.86 19.24
C THR A 431 4.77 -9.94 17.71
N GLY A 432 4.78 -8.80 17.03
CA GLY A 432 4.63 -8.69 15.58
C GLY A 432 3.62 -7.64 15.15
N GLN A 433 2.94 -7.89 14.05
CA GLN A 433 1.97 -6.96 13.45
C GLN A 433 0.55 -7.39 13.77
N SER A 434 -0.23 -6.50 14.39
CA SER A 434 -1.67 -6.66 14.57
C SER A 434 -2.42 -5.54 13.85
N SER A 435 -3.35 -5.89 12.99
CA SER A 435 -4.30 -4.96 12.37
C SER A 435 -5.73 -5.31 12.78
N TYR A 436 -6.63 -4.32 12.77
CA TYR A 436 -7.98 -4.50 13.29
C TYR A 436 -9.02 -3.83 12.40
N GLN A 437 -10.13 -4.54 12.16
CA GLN A 437 -11.37 -3.96 11.65
C GLN A 437 -12.37 -3.90 12.82
N VAL A 438 -12.51 -2.72 13.41
CA VAL A 438 -13.30 -2.52 14.63
C VAL A 438 -14.75 -2.22 14.27
N SER A 439 -15.73 -2.77 15.05
CA SER A 439 -17.15 -2.43 14.93
C SER A 439 -17.42 -0.97 15.31
N GLY A 440 -18.51 -0.38 14.80
CA GLY A 440 -18.81 1.03 15.03
C GLY A 440 -19.06 1.41 16.48
N ASN A 441 -19.42 0.42 17.35
CA ASN A 441 -19.56 0.60 18.80
C ASN A 441 -18.31 0.24 19.59
N ALA A 442 -17.20 -0.10 18.91
CA ALA A 442 -15.93 -0.51 19.49
C ALA A 442 -16.01 -1.71 20.47
N GLU A 443 -17.03 -2.56 20.34
CA GLU A 443 -17.21 -3.76 21.17
C GLU A 443 -16.52 -4.99 20.56
N TRP A 444 -16.42 -5.05 19.23
CA TRP A 444 -15.89 -6.19 18.49
C TRP A 444 -14.82 -5.75 17.50
N ALA A 445 -13.87 -6.63 17.23
CA ALA A 445 -12.92 -6.42 16.15
C ALA A 445 -12.53 -7.73 15.47
N ILE A 446 -12.29 -7.66 14.14
CA ILE A 446 -11.57 -8.69 13.41
C ILE A 446 -10.09 -8.32 13.47
N GLN A 447 -9.31 -9.09 14.21
CA GLN A 447 -7.86 -8.97 14.30
C GLN A 447 -7.21 -9.83 13.22
N THR A 448 -6.21 -9.29 12.53
CA THR A 448 -5.22 -10.06 11.77
C THR A 448 -3.88 -9.93 12.48
N PHE A 449 -3.38 -11.02 13.03
CA PHE A 449 -2.06 -11.10 13.66
C PHE A 449 -1.08 -11.88 12.80
N GLN A 450 0.13 -11.40 12.67
CA GLN A 450 1.24 -12.07 11.98
C GLN A 450 2.59 -11.60 12.54
N ASN A 451 3.64 -12.36 12.27
CA ASN A 451 5.02 -11.91 12.41
C ASN A 451 5.91 -12.59 11.35
N ALA A 452 7.17 -12.24 11.31
CA ALA A 452 8.09 -12.74 10.27
C ALA A 452 8.18 -14.28 10.15
N ASN A 453 7.80 -15.00 11.21
CA ASN A 453 7.87 -16.46 11.29
C ASN A 453 6.48 -17.12 11.48
N THR A 454 5.41 -16.33 11.45
CA THR A 454 4.03 -16.82 11.68
C THR A 454 3.11 -16.27 10.61
N PRO A 455 2.49 -17.11 9.76
CA PRO A 455 1.47 -16.69 8.80
C PRO A 455 0.30 -15.99 9.47
N PRO A 456 -0.46 -15.15 8.72
CA PRO A 456 -1.59 -14.41 9.26
C PRO A 456 -2.63 -15.32 9.94
N VAL A 457 -2.95 -15.04 11.20
CA VAL A 457 -4.06 -15.62 11.95
C VAL A 457 -5.14 -14.56 12.09
N ILE A 458 -6.35 -14.87 11.63
CA ILE A 458 -7.49 -13.94 11.64
C ILE A 458 -8.49 -14.41 12.69
N SER A 459 -8.81 -13.54 13.63
CA SER A 459 -9.66 -13.86 14.78
C SER A 459 -10.68 -12.77 15.05
N LEU A 460 -11.86 -13.16 15.51
CA LEU A 460 -12.82 -12.26 16.16
C LEU A 460 -12.45 -12.09 17.63
N VAL A 461 -12.28 -10.86 18.06
CA VAL A 461 -11.96 -10.49 19.44
C VAL A 461 -13.00 -9.52 19.99
N HIS A 462 -13.26 -9.61 21.29
CA HIS A 462 -14.04 -8.63 22.05
C HIS A 462 -13.12 -7.52 22.57
N LEU A 463 -13.59 -6.29 22.59
CA LEU A 463 -12.86 -5.12 23.07
C LEU A 463 -13.55 -4.50 24.31
N PRO A 464 -12.80 -3.87 25.23
CA PRO A 464 -11.35 -3.64 25.18
C PRO A 464 -10.49 -4.74 25.80
N ASP A 465 -11.08 -5.78 26.39
CA ASP A 465 -10.38 -6.86 27.11
C ASP A 465 -9.59 -7.79 26.17
N HIS A 466 -9.71 -7.60 24.88
CA HIS A 466 -9.06 -8.37 23.80
C HIS A 466 -9.29 -9.89 23.91
N LYS A 467 -10.46 -10.27 24.44
CA LYS A 467 -10.81 -11.68 24.58
C LYS A 467 -11.02 -12.32 23.19
N ALA A 468 -10.21 -13.31 22.86
CA ALA A 468 -10.42 -14.10 21.64
C ALA A 468 -11.76 -14.87 21.74
N ILE A 469 -12.63 -14.64 20.79
CA ILE A 469 -13.95 -15.28 20.70
C ILE A 469 -13.85 -16.51 19.82
N ARG A 470 -13.22 -16.35 18.62
CA ARG A 470 -13.01 -17.46 17.69
C ARG A 470 -11.94 -17.13 16.66
N THR A 471 -11.25 -18.16 16.18
CA THR A 471 -10.39 -18.07 15.00
C THR A 471 -11.26 -18.21 13.75
N LEU A 472 -11.07 -17.29 12.80
CA LEU A 472 -11.78 -17.26 11.51
C LEU A 472 -10.94 -17.88 10.40
N GLN A 473 -9.62 -17.69 10.47
CA GLN A 473 -8.64 -18.28 9.55
C GLN A 473 -7.30 -18.40 10.28
N ASP A 474 -6.73 -19.59 10.34
CA ASP A 474 -5.47 -19.87 11.05
C ASP A 474 -4.26 -20.07 10.11
N ASN A 475 -4.51 -20.26 8.82
CA ASN A 475 -3.50 -20.60 7.84
C ASN A 475 -2.63 -21.82 8.23
N GLN A 476 -3.19 -22.79 8.98
CA GLN A 476 -2.48 -23.93 9.51
C GLN A 476 -1.80 -24.76 8.41
N GLU A 477 -2.48 -24.97 7.27
CA GLU A 477 -1.90 -25.68 6.12
C GLU A 477 -0.64 -24.98 5.57
N LEU A 478 -0.66 -23.64 5.49
CA LEU A 478 0.50 -22.84 5.06
C LEU A 478 1.62 -22.95 6.10
N LYS A 479 1.29 -22.86 7.38
CA LYS A 479 2.25 -23.01 8.48
C LYS A 479 2.96 -24.35 8.43
N GLU A 480 2.24 -25.46 8.28
CA GLU A 480 2.79 -26.80 8.18
C GLU A 480 3.72 -26.95 6.95
N LYS A 481 3.31 -26.38 5.79
CA LYS A 481 4.16 -26.37 4.59
C LYS A 481 5.45 -25.59 4.79
N TYR A 482 5.36 -24.47 5.52
CA TYR A 482 6.53 -23.63 5.83
C TYR A 482 7.46 -24.31 6.84
N GLU A 483 6.93 -24.89 7.92
CA GLU A 483 7.68 -25.66 8.92
C GLU A 483 8.42 -26.85 8.29
N ALA A 484 7.81 -27.53 7.30
CA ALA A 484 8.43 -28.62 6.56
C ALA A 484 9.66 -28.21 5.72
N LEU A 485 9.88 -26.92 5.51
CA LEU A 485 11.08 -26.40 4.84
C LEU A 485 12.29 -26.33 5.78
N HIS A 486 12.09 -26.39 7.10
CA HIS A 486 13.12 -26.25 8.12
C HIS A 486 14.05 -25.05 7.91
N LEU A 487 13.45 -23.89 7.61
CA LEU A 487 14.17 -22.63 7.39
C LEU A 487 14.71 -22.09 8.71
N ASN A 488 15.79 -21.31 8.63
CA ASN A 488 16.21 -20.52 9.77
C ASN A 488 15.28 -19.31 9.94
N PRO A 489 14.92 -18.92 11.18
CA PRO A 489 14.03 -17.78 11.38
C PRO A 489 14.70 -16.48 10.93
N LYS A 490 13.88 -15.52 10.51
CA LYS A 490 14.31 -14.13 10.33
C LYS A 490 14.64 -13.54 11.71
N GLU A 491 15.90 -13.11 11.90
CA GLU A 491 16.42 -12.54 13.15
C GLU A 491 16.44 -11.03 13.05
N PHE A 492 15.82 -10.33 14.00
CA PHE A 492 15.87 -8.85 14.09
C PHE A 492 17.07 -8.41 14.92
N LEU A 493 17.73 -7.33 14.48
CA LEU A 493 18.93 -6.82 15.13
C LEU A 493 19.00 -5.29 15.04
N LYS A 494 19.82 -4.68 15.89
CA LYS A 494 20.12 -3.26 15.93
C LYS A 494 21.54 -3.03 15.44
N VAL A 495 21.73 -2.11 14.49
CA VAL A 495 23.02 -1.75 13.91
C VAL A 495 23.35 -0.31 14.31
N ASN A 496 24.25 -0.13 15.27
CA ASN A 496 24.72 1.18 15.70
C ASN A 496 25.81 1.68 14.75
N ILE A 497 25.55 2.77 14.04
CA ILE A 497 26.50 3.39 13.09
C ILE A 497 27.19 4.65 13.65
N GLY A 498 27.06 4.87 14.96
CA GLY A 498 27.68 5.99 15.68
C GLY A 498 26.65 6.96 16.22
N ASP A 499 26.11 7.80 15.38
CA ASP A 499 25.12 8.83 15.74
C ASP A 499 23.67 8.29 15.82
N VAL A 500 23.40 7.14 15.21
CA VAL A 500 22.09 6.52 15.18
C VAL A 500 22.16 4.99 15.23
N THR A 501 21.12 4.36 15.77
CA THR A 501 20.93 2.91 15.73
C THR A 501 19.81 2.56 14.75
N LEU A 502 20.17 1.78 13.74
CA LEU A 502 19.28 1.33 12.68
C LEU A 502 18.65 -0.01 13.02
N ASP A 503 17.43 -0.24 12.55
CA ASP A 503 16.79 -1.54 12.57
C ASP A 503 17.22 -2.36 11.36
N ALA A 504 17.41 -3.67 11.57
CA ALA A 504 17.80 -4.62 10.53
C ALA A 504 17.19 -6.01 10.78
N TRP A 505 17.15 -6.82 9.74
CA TRP A 505 16.92 -8.26 9.87
C TRP A 505 17.97 -9.05 9.09
N MET A 506 18.15 -10.32 9.51
CA MET A 506 19.06 -11.28 8.89
C MET A 506 18.40 -12.65 8.77
N ILE A 507 18.59 -13.31 7.63
CA ILE A 507 18.29 -14.72 7.40
C ILE A 507 19.60 -15.44 7.11
N LYS A 508 19.87 -16.50 7.87
CA LYS A 508 21.08 -17.33 7.71
C LYS A 508 20.79 -18.53 6.83
N PRO A 509 21.80 -19.03 6.09
CA PRO A 509 21.66 -20.28 5.32
C PRO A 509 21.26 -21.46 6.20
N ILE A 510 20.53 -22.41 5.62
CA ILE A 510 20.30 -23.71 6.23
C ILE A 510 21.65 -24.38 6.49
N ASN A 511 21.83 -25.07 7.62
CA ASN A 511 23.09 -25.64 8.05
C ASN A 511 24.20 -24.57 8.21
N PHE A 512 23.84 -23.41 8.70
CA PHE A 512 24.78 -22.34 9.00
C PHE A 512 25.88 -22.79 9.95
N ASP A 513 27.14 -22.55 9.54
CA ASP A 513 28.33 -22.84 10.31
C ASP A 513 29.12 -21.53 10.54
N PRO A 514 29.19 -20.98 11.77
CA PRO A 514 29.84 -19.72 12.03
C PRO A 514 31.35 -19.68 11.73
N SER A 515 31.98 -20.83 11.48
CA SER A 515 33.38 -20.91 11.09
C SER A 515 33.61 -20.71 9.59
N LYS A 516 32.55 -20.76 8.78
CA LYS A 516 32.62 -20.59 7.33
C LYS A 516 32.37 -19.13 6.92
N LYS A 517 32.73 -18.82 5.69
CA LYS A 517 32.45 -17.52 5.05
C LYS A 517 31.29 -17.65 4.07
N TYR A 518 30.35 -16.70 4.15
CA TYR A 518 29.15 -16.67 3.31
C TYR A 518 29.05 -15.35 2.52
N PRO A 519 28.58 -15.38 1.27
CA PRO A 519 28.24 -14.18 0.54
C PRO A 519 27.06 -13.49 1.24
N LEU A 520 27.07 -12.17 1.23
CA LEU A 520 26.01 -11.34 1.81
C LEU A 520 25.20 -10.69 0.70
N LEU A 521 23.87 -10.84 0.75
CA LEU A 521 22.92 -10.20 -0.15
C LEU A 521 22.02 -9.24 0.62
N PHE A 522 22.18 -7.95 0.37
CA PHE A 522 21.29 -6.92 0.91
C PHE A 522 20.05 -6.73 0.02
N TYR A 523 18.88 -6.73 0.63
CA TYR A 523 17.66 -6.16 0.08
C TYR A 523 17.47 -4.76 0.62
N VAL A 524 17.16 -3.77 -0.23
CA VAL A 524 17.02 -2.39 0.18
C VAL A 524 15.81 -1.72 -0.49
N TYR A 525 15.08 -0.87 0.26
CA TYR A 525 14.21 0.14 -0.30
C TYR A 525 14.80 1.54 -0.08
N GLY A 526 14.95 1.98 1.16
CA GLY A 526 15.77 3.12 1.56
C GLY A 526 15.19 4.50 1.31
N GLU A 527 13.95 4.60 0.82
CA GLU A 527 13.27 5.86 0.51
C GLU A 527 12.06 6.12 1.44
N PRO A 528 11.53 7.38 1.48
CA PRO A 528 10.48 7.77 2.43
C PRO A 528 9.14 7.06 2.23
N ALA A 529 8.89 6.45 1.06
CA ALA A 529 7.62 5.77 0.79
C ALA A 529 7.46 4.43 1.51
N GLY A 530 8.54 3.81 2.04
CA GLY A 530 8.46 2.49 2.66
C GLY A 530 9.55 2.19 3.69
N ALA A 531 9.38 1.05 4.35
CA ALA A 531 10.35 0.43 5.25
C ALA A 531 10.43 -1.07 4.94
N THR A 532 11.59 -1.68 5.12
CA THR A 532 11.84 -3.11 4.84
C THR A 532 12.05 -3.93 6.11
N VAL A 533 12.21 -3.27 7.26
CA VAL A 533 12.43 -3.95 8.54
C VAL A 533 11.17 -3.90 9.37
N GLN A 534 10.29 -4.88 9.11
CA GLN A 534 9.04 -5.04 9.82
C GLN A 534 8.89 -6.50 10.29
N ASP A 535 8.35 -6.71 11.49
CA ASP A 535 8.06 -8.04 12.01
C ASP A 535 6.68 -8.49 11.51
N ASP A 536 6.61 -8.79 10.23
CA ASP A 536 5.41 -9.25 9.54
C ASP A 536 5.68 -10.44 8.62
N TRP A 537 4.60 -11.10 8.22
CA TRP A 537 4.60 -12.16 7.22
C TRP A 537 4.52 -11.55 5.83
N GLU A 538 5.63 -11.09 5.30
CA GLU A 538 5.67 -10.64 3.91
C GLU A 538 5.51 -11.80 2.94
N GLY A 539 4.53 -11.72 2.06
CA GLY A 539 4.37 -12.70 0.99
C GLY A 539 5.57 -12.81 0.03
N GLY A 540 6.52 -11.86 0.11
CA GLY A 540 7.79 -11.86 -0.62
C GLY A 540 8.96 -12.52 0.10
N ALA A 541 8.80 -12.85 1.39
CA ALA A 541 9.86 -13.44 2.21
C ALA A 541 10.42 -14.76 1.65
N LEU A 542 9.62 -15.54 0.92
CA LEU A 542 10.08 -16.80 0.31
C LEU A 542 11.18 -16.60 -0.76
N TRP A 543 11.31 -15.41 -1.35
CA TRP A 543 12.48 -15.11 -2.18
C TRP A 543 13.76 -15.04 -1.36
N ASP A 544 13.72 -14.38 -0.21
CA ASP A 544 14.86 -14.22 0.67
C ASP A 544 15.25 -15.58 1.27
N GLU A 545 14.27 -16.37 1.66
CA GLU A 545 14.45 -17.76 2.11
C GLU A 545 15.00 -18.67 1.00
N TYR A 546 14.53 -18.48 -0.25
CA TYR A 546 15.05 -19.18 -1.42
C TYR A 546 16.55 -18.90 -1.60
N MET A 547 16.98 -17.65 -1.42
CA MET A 547 18.39 -17.27 -1.51
C MET A 547 19.18 -17.80 -0.32
N ALA A 548 18.64 -17.74 0.90
CA ALA A 548 19.28 -18.30 2.08
C ALA A 548 19.50 -19.81 1.97
N GLN A 549 18.54 -20.57 1.44
CA GLN A 549 18.73 -22.00 1.15
C GLN A 549 19.88 -22.29 0.17
N ARG A 550 20.29 -21.32 -0.63
CA ARG A 550 21.40 -21.43 -1.60
C ARG A 550 22.73 -20.95 -1.07
N GLY A 551 22.79 -20.69 0.23
CA GLY A 551 24.04 -20.38 0.92
C GLY A 551 24.36 -18.91 1.06
N TYR A 552 23.40 -18.01 0.82
CA TYR A 552 23.56 -16.57 1.05
C TYR A 552 23.12 -16.20 2.47
N ILE A 553 23.84 -15.30 3.12
CA ILE A 553 23.26 -14.47 4.18
C ILE A 553 22.39 -13.41 3.50
N VAL A 554 21.13 -13.30 3.87
CA VAL A 554 20.24 -12.25 3.34
C VAL A 554 19.92 -11.26 4.44
N MET A 555 20.02 -9.97 4.17
CA MET A 555 19.80 -8.92 5.15
C MET A 555 19.06 -7.73 4.56
N SER A 556 18.36 -6.99 5.42
CA SER A 556 17.90 -5.65 5.11
C SER A 556 18.16 -4.72 6.30
N VAL A 557 18.36 -3.44 6.00
CA VAL A 557 18.56 -2.38 6.98
C VAL A 557 17.71 -1.18 6.60
N ASP A 558 16.92 -0.64 7.55
CA ASP A 558 16.21 0.60 7.37
C ASP A 558 17.10 1.78 7.79
N ASN A 559 17.47 2.61 6.82
CA ASN A 559 18.22 3.85 7.03
C ASN A 559 17.30 4.98 7.54
N ARG A 560 17.88 6.09 7.98
CA ARG A 560 17.14 7.33 8.26
C ARG A 560 16.31 7.76 7.04
N GLY A 561 15.16 8.37 7.30
CA GLY A 561 14.21 8.82 6.28
C GLY A 561 13.19 7.79 5.81
N THR A 562 13.35 6.50 6.15
CA THR A 562 12.33 5.48 5.81
C THR A 562 11.03 5.70 6.59
N LYS A 563 9.89 5.22 6.03
CA LYS A 563 8.54 5.36 6.61
C LYS A 563 8.35 4.45 7.84
N THR A 564 9.19 4.66 8.86
CA THR A 564 9.11 3.96 10.15
C THR A 564 8.52 4.89 11.20
N PRO A 565 7.70 4.41 12.16
CA PRO A 565 7.07 5.26 13.18
C PRO A 565 8.06 5.65 14.30
N ARG A 566 9.13 6.34 13.92
CA ARG A 566 10.24 6.76 14.78
C ARG A 566 10.30 8.28 15.03
N GLY A 567 9.17 8.95 14.78
CA GLY A 567 9.02 10.39 14.95
C GLY A 567 9.44 11.19 13.72
N LYS A 568 9.14 12.47 13.78
CA LYS A 568 9.36 13.44 12.71
C LYS A 568 10.85 13.56 12.32
N ASP A 569 11.74 13.69 13.30
CA ASP A 569 13.18 13.88 13.03
C ASP A 569 13.78 12.73 12.21
N TRP A 570 13.28 11.51 12.42
CA TRP A 570 13.67 10.37 11.62
C TRP A 570 13.21 10.51 10.17
N ARG A 571 11.94 10.81 9.94
CA ARG A 571 11.37 10.90 8.58
C ARG A 571 11.90 12.10 7.81
N ASN A 572 12.02 13.25 8.47
CA ASN A 572 12.45 14.50 7.83
C ASN A 572 13.96 14.58 7.61
N SER A 573 14.77 13.68 8.22
CA SER A 573 16.22 13.66 8.02
C SER A 573 16.65 13.55 6.56
N ILE A 574 15.79 13.00 5.70
CA ILE A 574 16.08 12.82 4.26
C ILE A 574 15.68 14.03 3.41
N TYR A 575 14.98 15.03 3.98
CA TYR A 575 14.51 16.18 3.22
C TYR A 575 15.61 16.87 2.45
N GLY A 576 15.40 17.09 1.16
CA GLY A 576 16.38 17.70 0.25
C GLY A 576 17.54 16.78 -0.18
N GLN A 577 17.59 15.51 0.27
CA GLN A 577 18.77 14.64 0.05
C GLN A 577 18.44 13.15 -0.16
N ILE A 578 17.32 12.85 -0.83
CA ILE A 578 17.02 11.46 -1.27
C ILE A 578 18.22 10.89 -2.03
N GLY A 579 18.59 9.64 -1.73
CA GLY A 579 19.71 8.93 -2.34
C GLY A 579 21.08 9.28 -1.77
N ILE A 580 21.21 10.37 -0.98
CA ILE A 580 22.48 10.82 -0.39
C ILE A 580 22.64 10.23 1.01
N LEU A 581 21.88 10.72 1.99
CA LEU A 581 21.97 10.29 3.38
C LEU A 581 21.72 8.79 3.51
N ALA A 582 20.69 8.30 2.85
CA ALA A 582 20.32 6.89 2.90
C ALA A 582 21.44 5.96 2.39
N SER A 583 22.14 6.30 1.29
CA SER A 583 23.27 5.48 0.80
C SER A 583 24.47 5.51 1.76
N MET A 584 24.69 6.64 2.45
CA MET A 584 25.71 6.74 3.50
C MET A 584 25.38 5.86 4.70
N ASP A 585 24.13 5.87 5.17
CA ASP A 585 23.67 5.03 6.27
C ASP A 585 23.79 3.53 5.90
N GLN A 586 23.37 3.13 4.68
CA GLN A 586 23.52 1.78 4.19
C GLN A 586 24.98 1.32 4.15
N ALA A 587 25.89 2.17 3.68
CA ALA A 587 27.33 1.88 3.66
C ALA A 587 27.93 1.76 5.07
N ALA A 588 27.55 2.67 5.97
CA ALA A 588 27.99 2.64 7.37
C ALA A 588 27.47 1.37 8.09
N ALA A 589 26.20 1.01 7.85
CA ALA A 589 25.61 -0.21 8.38
C ALA A 589 26.33 -1.47 7.86
N ALA A 590 26.63 -1.55 6.56
CA ALA A 590 27.37 -2.66 5.98
C ALA A 590 28.75 -2.84 6.64
N LYS A 591 29.52 -1.73 6.80
CA LYS A 591 30.83 -1.77 7.49
C LYS A 591 30.70 -2.20 8.95
N LYS A 592 29.67 -1.74 9.65
CA LYS A 592 29.39 -2.18 11.02
C LYS A 592 29.05 -3.65 11.09
N ILE A 593 28.19 -4.15 10.22
CA ILE A 593 27.81 -5.58 10.11
C ILE A 593 29.03 -6.44 9.85
N PHE A 594 29.96 -6.04 8.97
CA PHE A 594 31.22 -6.76 8.74
C PHE A 594 32.07 -6.87 10.01
N SER A 595 32.08 -5.86 10.85
CA SER A 595 32.78 -5.90 12.14
C SER A 595 32.09 -6.77 13.20
N MET A 596 30.77 -6.95 13.10
CA MET A 596 29.97 -7.75 14.04
C MET A 596 30.05 -9.25 13.74
N TYR A 597 30.18 -9.63 12.46
CA TYR A 597 29.99 -11.01 12.01
C TYR A 597 31.16 -11.50 11.16
N SER A 598 32.04 -12.28 11.77
CA SER A 598 33.23 -12.83 11.11
C SER A 598 32.90 -13.84 9.98
N PHE A 599 31.71 -14.40 9.94
CA PHE A 599 31.26 -15.34 8.91
C PHE A 599 30.86 -14.66 7.58
N ILE A 600 30.80 -13.34 7.49
CA ILE A 600 30.53 -12.64 6.24
C ILE A 600 31.78 -12.59 5.37
N ASP A 601 31.63 -12.94 4.10
CA ASP A 601 32.63 -12.75 3.07
C ASP A 601 32.52 -11.34 2.47
N THR A 602 33.34 -10.43 2.92
CA THR A 602 33.32 -9.03 2.49
C THR A 602 33.77 -8.82 1.03
N SER A 603 34.31 -9.86 0.39
CA SER A 603 34.62 -9.83 -1.05
C SER A 603 33.43 -10.19 -1.93
N ARG A 604 32.37 -10.77 -1.34
CA ARG A 604 31.13 -11.17 -2.01
C ARG A 604 29.93 -10.50 -1.34
N VAL A 605 29.71 -9.23 -1.64
CA VAL A 605 28.60 -8.42 -1.12
C VAL A 605 27.73 -7.95 -2.25
N GLY A 606 26.49 -8.41 -2.27
CA GLY A 606 25.45 -8.03 -3.23
C GLY A 606 24.44 -7.07 -2.63
N ILE A 607 23.79 -6.28 -3.48
CA ILE A 607 22.67 -5.39 -3.12
C ILE A 607 21.63 -5.39 -4.22
N TRP A 608 20.36 -5.46 -3.85
CA TRP A 608 19.26 -5.34 -4.81
C TRP A 608 18.07 -4.59 -4.23
N GLY A 609 17.29 -4.00 -5.12
CA GLY A 609 16.04 -3.35 -4.76
C GLY A 609 15.20 -3.01 -5.96
N TRP A 610 13.95 -2.61 -5.68
CA TRP A 610 12.92 -2.31 -6.66
C TRP A 610 12.43 -0.88 -6.47
N SER A 611 12.13 -0.15 -7.57
CA SER A 611 11.63 1.23 -7.51
C SER A 611 12.65 2.17 -6.81
N GLY A 612 12.27 2.82 -5.71
CA GLY A 612 13.20 3.55 -4.84
C GLY A 612 14.36 2.67 -4.34
N GLY A 613 14.12 1.38 -4.07
CA GLY A 613 15.19 0.43 -3.75
C GLY A 613 16.14 0.17 -4.91
N GLY A 614 15.65 0.23 -6.15
CA GLY A 614 16.49 0.19 -7.35
C GLY A 614 17.38 1.44 -7.47
N GLN A 615 16.83 2.63 -7.20
CA GLN A 615 17.59 3.88 -7.08
C GLN A 615 18.65 3.77 -5.99
N MET A 616 18.28 3.24 -4.81
CA MET A 616 19.20 3.04 -3.69
C MET A 616 20.33 2.06 -4.05
N THR A 617 20.00 0.95 -4.70
CA THR A 617 20.98 -0.03 -5.22
C THR A 617 22.01 0.65 -6.11
N LEU A 618 21.56 1.49 -7.07
CA LEU A 618 22.45 2.22 -7.97
C LEU A 618 23.31 3.23 -7.21
N ASN A 619 22.73 3.99 -6.26
CA ASN A 619 23.51 4.92 -5.42
C ASN A 619 24.58 4.18 -4.59
N CYS A 620 24.24 3.04 -4.00
CA CYS A 620 25.19 2.21 -3.24
C CYS A 620 26.31 1.67 -4.16
N MET A 621 25.99 1.12 -5.32
CA MET A 621 26.96 0.59 -6.27
C MET A 621 27.94 1.66 -6.81
N PHE A 622 27.43 2.87 -7.08
CA PHE A 622 28.24 3.92 -7.71
C PHE A 622 28.97 4.80 -6.70
N ARG A 623 28.52 4.88 -5.44
CA ARG A 623 29.13 5.70 -4.39
C ARG A 623 30.03 4.91 -3.44
N HIS A 624 29.73 3.60 -3.29
CA HIS A 624 30.43 2.72 -2.35
C HIS A 624 30.91 1.42 -3.01
N PRO A 625 31.68 1.51 -4.14
CA PRO A 625 32.18 0.32 -4.85
C PRO A 625 33.17 -0.49 -4.00
N ASP A 626 33.77 0.12 -2.96
CA ASP A 626 34.58 -0.56 -1.96
C ASP A 626 33.78 -1.61 -1.17
N ILE A 627 32.46 -1.44 -1.02
CA ILE A 627 31.57 -2.32 -0.26
C ILE A 627 30.81 -3.26 -1.20
N TYR A 628 30.04 -2.72 -2.12
CA TYR A 628 29.08 -3.48 -2.95
C TYR A 628 29.75 -3.94 -4.25
N LYS A 629 29.82 -5.27 -4.43
CA LYS A 629 30.52 -5.92 -5.56
C LYS A 629 29.57 -6.33 -6.69
N THR A 630 28.31 -6.62 -6.34
CA THR A 630 27.30 -7.05 -7.31
C THR A 630 25.98 -6.33 -7.01
N GLY A 631 25.38 -5.70 -8.02
CA GLY A 631 24.12 -4.98 -7.89
C GLY A 631 23.05 -5.49 -8.85
N LEU A 632 21.77 -5.44 -8.41
CA LEU A 632 20.62 -5.72 -9.26
C LEU A 632 19.54 -4.67 -8.99
N ALA A 633 19.30 -3.76 -9.93
CA ALA A 633 18.31 -2.68 -9.81
C ALA A 633 17.10 -2.94 -10.72
N VAL A 634 15.88 -2.96 -10.12
CA VAL A 634 14.63 -3.22 -10.84
C VAL A 634 13.75 -1.99 -10.85
N SER A 635 13.20 -1.60 -12.01
CA SER A 635 12.25 -0.49 -12.19
C SER A 635 12.64 0.78 -11.44
N PHE A 636 13.91 1.18 -11.59
CA PHE A 636 14.61 2.19 -10.78
C PHE A 636 14.46 3.62 -11.30
N VAL A 637 14.55 4.60 -10.42
CA VAL A 637 14.75 6.01 -10.77
C VAL A 637 16.26 6.24 -10.94
N SER A 638 16.70 6.63 -12.16
CA SER A 638 18.09 6.98 -12.44
C SER A 638 18.37 8.47 -12.29
N ASP A 639 17.40 9.31 -12.62
CA ASP A 639 17.42 10.76 -12.52
C ASP A 639 16.11 11.22 -11.86
N GLN A 640 16.22 11.83 -10.69
CA GLN A 640 15.06 12.27 -9.90
C GLN A 640 14.18 13.29 -10.63
N ARG A 641 14.70 14.01 -11.61
CA ARG A 641 13.93 14.96 -12.43
C ARG A 641 12.95 14.26 -13.39
N LEU A 642 13.13 12.97 -13.65
CA LEU A 642 12.26 12.17 -14.51
C LEU A 642 11.04 11.60 -13.77
N TYR A 643 11.05 11.65 -12.45
CA TYR A 643 9.93 11.19 -11.62
C TYR A 643 8.86 12.27 -11.48
N ASP A 644 7.71 11.94 -10.88
CA ASP A 644 6.62 12.87 -10.74
C ASP A 644 6.92 13.99 -9.72
N ALA A 645 6.27 15.15 -9.96
CA ALA A 645 6.48 16.34 -9.15
C ALA A 645 5.88 16.20 -7.74
N THR A 646 4.79 15.44 -7.56
CA THR A 646 4.06 15.38 -6.28
C THR A 646 4.88 14.63 -5.23
N TYR A 647 5.43 13.47 -5.59
CA TYR A 647 6.34 12.73 -4.71
C TYR A 647 7.66 13.45 -4.53
N GLN A 648 8.32 13.77 -5.64
CA GLN A 648 9.70 14.20 -5.59
C GLN A 648 9.86 15.59 -4.95
N GLU A 649 8.97 16.53 -5.27
CA GLU A 649 9.04 17.89 -4.70
C GLU A 649 8.62 17.93 -3.22
N ARG A 650 7.83 16.96 -2.74
CA ARG A 650 7.55 16.80 -1.30
C ARG A 650 8.82 16.57 -0.50
N TYR A 651 9.66 15.64 -0.94
CA TYR A 651 10.82 15.20 -0.18
C TYR A 651 12.12 15.89 -0.57
N MET A 652 12.17 16.51 -1.75
CA MET A 652 13.38 17.20 -2.23
C MET A 652 13.26 18.72 -2.26
N GLY A 653 12.04 19.27 -2.01
CA GLY A 653 11.76 20.68 -2.28
C GLY A 653 11.68 20.96 -3.79
N LEU A 654 11.43 22.22 -4.16
CA LEU A 654 11.33 22.59 -5.57
C LEU A 654 12.71 22.49 -6.26
N LEU A 655 12.72 22.07 -7.52
CA LEU A 655 13.96 21.97 -8.32
C LEU A 655 14.73 23.30 -8.39
N SER A 656 14.02 24.44 -8.45
CA SER A 656 14.63 25.78 -8.43
C SER A 656 15.43 26.06 -7.17
N ASP A 657 15.00 25.47 -6.04
CA ASP A 657 15.56 25.77 -4.73
C ASP A 657 16.62 24.76 -4.31
N ASN A 658 16.58 23.52 -4.86
CA ASN A 658 17.49 22.43 -4.50
C ASN A 658 18.07 21.68 -5.72
N ALA A 659 18.45 22.37 -6.78
CA ALA A 659 19.04 21.75 -7.98
C ALA A 659 20.26 20.86 -7.66
N LYS A 660 21.06 21.23 -6.64
CA LYS A 660 22.21 20.43 -6.17
C LYS A 660 21.78 19.10 -5.56
N GLY A 661 20.77 19.08 -4.69
CA GLY A 661 20.24 17.84 -4.08
C GLY A 661 19.69 16.89 -5.16
N TYR A 662 18.94 17.40 -6.13
CA TYR A 662 18.48 16.60 -7.27
C TYR A 662 19.62 15.99 -8.08
N HIS A 663 20.68 16.79 -8.35
CA HIS A 663 21.88 16.28 -9.02
C HIS A 663 22.57 15.20 -8.18
N ASP A 664 22.87 15.51 -6.95
CA ASP A 664 23.67 14.63 -6.08
C ASP A 664 22.91 13.37 -5.66
N GLY A 665 21.58 13.40 -5.56
CA GLY A 665 20.75 12.26 -5.26
C GLY A 665 20.49 11.32 -6.45
N SER A 666 20.72 11.79 -7.69
CA SER A 666 20.46 11.02 -8.92
C SER A 666 21.64 10.13 -9.27
N PRO A 667 21.50 8.79 -9.22
CA PRO A 667 22.62 7.85 -9.43
C PRO A 667 23.27 7.96 -10.81
N ILE A 668 22.54 8.37 -11.83
CA ILE A 668 23.06 8.52 -13.21
C ILE A 668 24.30 9.40 -13.28
N ASN A 669 24.40 10.41 -12.40
CA ASN A 669 25.56 11.34 -12.36
C ASN A 669 26.84 10.68 -11.84
N PHE A 670 26.73 9.49 -11.26
CA PHE A 670 27.84 8.72 -10.69
C PHE A 670 28.08 7.40 -11.42
N ALA A 671 27.39 7.13 -12.53
CA ALA A 671 27.50 5.90 -13.31
C ALA A 671 28.94 5.56 -13.73
N LYS A 672 29.79 6.57 -13.95
CA LYS A 672 31.23 6.42 -14.25
C LYS A 672 32.02 5.68 -13.16
N ASN A 673 31.50 5.65 -11.94
CA ASN A 673 32.16 5.02 -10.78
C ASN A 673 31.82 3.52 -10.63
N LEU A 674 31.01 2.95 -11.51
CA LEU A 674 30.72 1.51 -11.47
C LEU A 674 32.02 0.70 -11.59
N GLU A 675 32.33 -0.09 -10.56
CA GLU A 675 33.50 -1.00 -10.55
C GLU A 675 33.06 -2.48 -10.48
N GLY A 676 31.95 -2.75 -9.82
CA GLY A 676 31.39 -4.10 -9.69
C GLY A 676 30.52 -4.54 -10.86
N THR A 677 29.89 -5.69 -10.71
CA THR A 677 28.94 -6.25 -11.69
C THR A 677 27.54 -5.69 -11.43
N LEU A 678 26.88 -5.16 -12.47
CA LEU A 678 25.54 -4.58 -12.36
C LEU A 678 24.58 -5.24 -13.33
N MET A 679 23.40 -5.60 -12.88
CA MET A 679 22.23 -5.93 -13.70
C MET A 679 21.12 -4.91 -13.49
N ILE A 680 20.53 -4.43 -14.59
CA ILE A 680 19.37 -3.54 -14.59
C ILE A 680 18.17 -4.21 -15.26
N ILE A 681 16.99 -4.08 -14.66
CA ILE A 681 15.75 -4.70 -15.14
C ILE A 681 14.64 -3.65 -15.16
N HIS A 682 13.83 -3.62 -16.25
CA HIS A 682 12.71 -2.67 -16.33
C HIS A 682 11.58 -3.15 -17.22
N GLY A 683 10.33 -2.79 -16.89
CA GLY A 683 9.16 -2.97 -17.75
C GLY A 683 9.03 -1.83 -18.76
N THR A 684 8.79 -2.13 -20.04
CA THR A 684 8.70 -1.06 -21.06
C THR A 684 7.39 -0.26 -21.01
N ALA A 685 6.37 -0.77 -20.32
CA ALA A 685 5.11 -0.08 -20.07
C ALA A 685 4.99 0.37 -18.60
N ASP A 686 6.10 0.64 -17.94
CA ASP A 686 6.12 1.21 -16.59
C ASP A 686 5.57 2.64 -16.65
N ASP A 687 4.36 2.80 -16.11
CA ASP A 687 3.61 4.06 -16.07
C ASP A 687 3.97 4.92 -14.84
N ASN A 688 4.74 4.36 -13.91
CA ASN A 688 5.20 5.03 -12.70
C ASN A 688 6.65 5.52 -12.86
N VAL A 689 7.61 4.62 -12.85
CA VAL A 689 9.01 4.94 -13.16
C VAL A 689 9.27 4.66 -14.62
N HIS A 690 9.13 5.66 -15.45
CA HIS A 690 9.17 5.49 -16.91
C HIS A 690 10.45 4.81 -17.39
N TYR A 691 10.31 3.95 -18.40
CA TYR A 691 11.41 3.25 -19.07
C TYR A 691 12.52 4.19 -19.57
N GLN A 692 12.25 5.48 -19.69
CA GLN A 692 13.24 6.53 -19.95
C GLN A 692 14.38 6.53 -18.94
N ASN A 693 14.11 6.21 -17.66
CA ASN A 693 15.16 6.09 -16.64
C ASN A 693 16.18 4.99 -16.98
N PHE A 694 15.67 3.86 -17.50
CA PHE A 694 16.49 2.74 -17.95
C PHE A 694 17.34 3.11 -19.18
N GLU A 695 16.74 3.72 -20.19
CA GLU A 695 17.45 4.12 -21.42
C GLU A 695 18.53 5.18 -21.15
N MET A 696 18.22 6.18 -20.33
CA MET A 696 19.18 7.22 -19.98
C MET A 696 20.36 6.68 -19.19
N LEU A 697 20.12 5.80 -18.20
CA LEU A 697 21.21 5.16 -17.45
C LEU A 697 22.05 4.26 -18.34
N THR A 698 21.42 3.46 -19.21
CA THR A 698 22.10 2.60 -20.18
C THR A 698 23.03 3.44 -21.07
N ASN A 699 22.53 4.55 -21.63
CA ASN A 699 23.31 5.45 -22.45
C ASN A 699 24.51 6.05 -21.69
N GLU A 700 24.32 6.42 -20.41
CA GLU A 700 25.40 7.00 -19.59
C GLU A 700 26.47 5.94 -19.23
N LEU A 701 26.07 4.70 -18.93
CA LEU A 701 27.02 3.59 -18.72
C LEU A 701 27.85 3.29 -19.97
N ILE A 702 27.20 3.28 -21.15
CA ILE A 702 27.89 3.09 -22.45
C ILE A 702 28.90 4.22 -22.71
N LYS A 703 28.52 5.49 -22.53
CA LYS A 703 29.41 6.64 -22.65
C LYS A 703 30.68 6.53 -21.79
N ASN A 704 30.52 5.98 -20.59
CA ASN A 704 31.64 5.77 -19.65
C ASN A 704 32.34 4.42 -19.86
N ASN A 705 32.05 3.68 -20.93
CA ASN A 705 32.60 2.36 -21.26
C ASN A 705 32.49 1.36 -20.08
N LYS A 706 31.33 1.37 -19.37
CA LYS A 706 31.05 0.44 -18.30
C LYS A 706 30.28 -0.76 -18.81
N MET A 707 30.69 -1.98 -18.41
CA MET A 707 30.01 -3.21 -18.74
C MET A 707 28.91 -3.48 -17.72
N PHE A 708 27.74 -3.94 -18.18
CA PHE A 708 26.59 -4.26 -17.35
C PHE A 708 25.69 -5.28 -18.05
N TYR A 709 24.81 -5.92 -17.28
CA TYR A 709 23.74 -6.79 -17.76
C TYR A 709 22.43 -6.03 -17.78
N MET A 710 21.55 -6.38 -18.70
CA MET A 710 20.23 -5.75 -18.77
C MET A 710 19.13 -6.72 -19.18
N MET A 711 17.90 -6.50 -18.70
CA MET A 711 16.71 -7.22 -19.12
C MET A 711 15.51 -6.27 -19.21
N SER A 712 14.90 -6.17 -20.39
CA SER A 712 13.67 -5.42 -20.61
C SER A 712 12.48 -6.37 -20.69
N TYR A 713 11.39 -6.02 -20.03
CA TYR A 713 10.13 -6.76 -20.06
C TYR A 713 9.10 -6.00 -20.91
N PRO A 714 8.89 -6.41 -22.20
CA PRO A 714 8.02 -5.70 -23.13
C PRO A 714 6.57 -5.64 -22.63
N MET A 715 5.97 -4.46 -22.57
CA MET A 715 4.60 -4.21 -22.13
C MET A 715 4.26 -4.78 -20.74
N ARG A 716 5.23 -4.81 -19.82
CA ARG A 716 5.01 -5.01 -18.39
C ARG A 716 5.10 -3.67 -17.67
N SER A 717 4.22 -3.47 -16.69
CA SER A 717 4.18 -2.26 -15.87
C SER A 717 5.26 -2.27 -14.78
N HIS A 718 5.16 -1.34 -13.82
CA HIS A 718 6.10 -1.18 -12.70
C HIS A 718 6.35 -2.46 -11.89
N GLY A 719 5.33 -3.29 -11.72
CA GLY A 719 5.42 -4.53 -10.92
C GLY A 719 6.00 -5.74 -11.67
N ILE A 720 6.14 -5.70 -12.99
CA ILE A 720 6.65 -6.77 -13.86
C ILE A 720 6.06 -8.15 -13.51
N TYR A 721 4.72 -8.26 -13.52
CA TYR A 721 4.03 -9.53 -13.22
C TYR A 721 2.97 -9.90 -14.25
N GLU A 722 2.56 -8.98 -15.12
CA GLU A 722 1.50 -9.18 -16.10
C GLU A 722 1.92 -10.22 -17.14
N ARG A 723 0.93 -10.86 -17.75
CA ARG A 723 1.06 -11.90 -18.77
C ARG A 723 1.68 -13.19 -18.22
N GLU A 724 1.59 -14.24 -19.00
CA GLU A 724 1.99 -15.58 -18.63
C GLU A 724 3.49 -15.69 -18.34
N ASN A 725 3.83 -16.45 -17.29
CA ASN A 725 5.20 -16.78 -16.84
C ASN A 725 6.11 -15.60 -16.46
N THR A 726 5.63 -14.35 -16.47
CA THR A 726 6.48 -13.18 -16.25
C THR A 726 7.17 -13.21 -14.89
N SER A 727 6.42 -13.45 -13.80
CA SER A 727 6.99 -13.46 -12.45
C SER A 727 8.03 -14.57 -12.27
N LEU A 728 7.78 -15.77 -12.80
CA LEU A 728 8.72 -16.89 -12.73
C LEU A 728 10.00 -16.56 -13.52
N HIS A 729 9.87 -16.13 -14.77
CA HIS A 729 11.01 -15.78 -15.62
C HIS A 729 11.88 -14.67 -15.00
N LEU A 730 11.25 -13.65 -14.41
CA LEU A 730 11.98 -12.59 -13.72
C LEU A 730 12.82 -13.15 -12.57
N ARG A 731 12.23 -13.97 -11.71
CA ARG A 731 12.91 -14.51 -10.53
C ARG A 731 13.97 -15.55 -10.90
N GLU A 732 13.76 -16.33 -11.95
CA GLU A 732 14.79 -17.24 -12.50
C GLU A 732 15.98 -16.45 -13.06
N THR A 733 15.72 -15.35 -13.78
CA THR A 733 16.75 -14.44 -14.29
C THR A 733 17.57 -13.84 -13.14
N MET A 734 16.92 -13.33 -12.10
CA MET A 734 17.58 -12.81 -10.90
C MET A 734 18.42 -13.89 -10.20
N ALA A 735 17.85 -15.09 -9.98
CA ALA A 735 18.53 -16.18 -9.30
C ALA A 735 19.78 -16.67 -10.07
N LYS A 736 19.66 -16.74 -11.41
CA LYS A 736 20.79 -17.07 -12.28
C LYS A 736 21.90 -16.04 -12.17
N TYR A 737 21.55 -14.75 -12.22
CA TYR A 737 22.51 -13.65 -12.10
C TYR A 737 23.28 -13.70 -10.76
N TRP A 738 22.59 -13.88 -9.63
CA TRP A 738 23.23 -14.00 -8.33
C TRP A 738 24.17 -15.21 -8.24
N LYS A 739 23.76 -16.36 -8.77
CA LYS A 739 24.58 -17.59 -8.78
C LYS A 739 25.86 -17.41 -9.61
N GLU A 740 25.84 -16.61 -10.67
CA GLU A 740 26.98 -16.43 -11.59
C GLU A 740 27.94 -15.33 -11.13
N HIS A 741 27.47 -14.37 -10.32
CA HIS A 741 28.23 -13.15 -10.03
C HIS A 741 28.45 -12.82 -8.55
N LEU A 742 27.81 -13.52 -7.62
CA LEU A 742 27.95 -13.36 -6.18
C LEU A 742 28.30 -14.70 -5.52
#